data_25354047a74fe129d416cec7b803b0a5
#
_entry.id   25354047a74fe129d416cec7b803b0a5
#
_cell.length_a   1.000
_cell.length_b   1.000
_cell.length_c   1.000
_cell.angle_alpha   90.00
_cell.angle_beta   90.00
_cell.angle_gamma   90.00
#
_symmetry.space_group_name_H-M   'P 1'
#
loop_
_entity.id
_entity.type
_entity.pdbx_description
1 polymer ?
#
loop_
_entity_poly.entity_id
_entity_poly.type
_entity_poly.pdbx_seq_one_letter_code
_entity_poly.pdbx_strand_id
1 'polypeptide(L)'
;MNKLSKFALSCSVGFLFFFSLNVVSQEVEEVVVTATKKAESVQDLALSIQAFTAEDVSENMIENMSDLAEVVPGLIMDKGIGSGASYSIRGTGSYGVGAAVVGAVVTASNGHSYNSSSIADIGFFDVERVEVLKGPQGTLFGRNAVAGVINMITARPTAEAGGYVELEAGNLALAKTNMHYNLPITDSIRTRLAFTSKKRDGVTENVNTGNMFNDVDSWGARLSMDVDIGDDSTLKFTYETYESDDNRNNIGTSFCEPHPLYGCSPFTLGTPNTAADSRGSTAALFNLIGALNYTADKNSYEGAAVVDTFKKANLNREPIHQQTADFATVEFNHEINDEWSMVAKYSYATRDYFHMNDNDYSVAVQPFPGLIPTTGIPMSWYGCFGGEGYGFCETVDSDRTYEFSVVTTDSQQGEITFISDKDGPVNFVLGAYTLDSRNNNRYQIQTASWNMIAKAVQHPYNVPVFGGALTGYGGTDFFLAMVLGAPASLAPPGIFALLGLPKYEVPTDIQGFINEDHVRSKSMAVFGEMYVDLSEVTKLTVGLRWNDNTVKDSVASCLTFFSCPKYPLSQKLTGEYGFFPTQVTESDDALAYKLAIQHDLSDNQMVYASYTTAVKAGGNNPNSTGTPDPYAPEETAVFELGTKSILMDGSLLFNAAYFQNTTDGMLISSIVEAGSKNNNVDANIDGFEGNAILFLSETTRLDFSWLAVKSEIGDFSLINPLNPNGATQLLSPVINADPQGIVRYAVTDAGVIFKSAGSLCLAPFNPAGGVPCSNPGILTDVTGNQLPQSPELSYSLSLNQDYNTDGGVTTFRLTYRYQSERFGDVFNSERATMNEHKYFDTKITYQPNDANWFVSVYGKNLANDQFVGTWAAGSPLQGGNTFSTYTDPRTWGVQFGTSF
;
A
#
# COMPACT_ATOMS: atom_id res chain seq x y z
N MET A 1 9.92 1.23 34.01
CA MET A 1 11.06 1.50 33.11
C MET A 1 10.68 0.85 31.81
N ASN A 2 10.29 1.65 30.86
CA ASN A 2 9.81 1.22 29.53
C ASN A 2 10.89 0.48 28.73
N LYS A 3 10.50 -0.39 27.78
CA LYS A 3 11.39 -1.13 26.89
C LYS A 3 12.45 -0.22 26.23
N LEU A 4 12.06 1.01 25.85
CA LEU A 4 12.97 2.04 25.30
C LEU A 4 14.14 2.41 26.24
N SER A 5 13.89 2.59 27.53
CA SER A 5 14.96 2.93 28.50
C SER A 5 15.92 1.76 28.73
N LYS A 6 15.45 0.53 28.58
CA LYS A 6 16.31 -0.68 28.66
C LYS A 6 17.15 -0.85 27.41
N PHE A 7 16.61 -0.51 26.22
CA PHE A 7 17.33 -0.57 24.96
C PHE A 7 18.43 0.51 24.89
N ALA A 8 18.11 1.77 25.22
CA ALA A 8 19.09 2.83 25.30
C ALA A 8 20.22 2.52 26.31
N LEU A 9 19.88 1.88 27.43
CA LEU A 9 20.87 1.45 28.43
C LEU A 9 21.69 0.24 27.94
N SER A 10 21.10 -0.67 27.20
CA SER A 10 21.80 -1.82 26.61
C SER A 10 22.73 -1.42 25.48
N CYS A 11 22.34 -0.45 24.63
CA CYS A 11 23.19 0.09 23.59
C CYS A 11 24.39 0.87 24.18
N SER A 12 24.18 1.64 25.25
CA SER A 12 25.27 2.38 25.92
C SER A 12 26.26 1.46 26.63
N VAL A 13 25.84 0.31 27.13
CA VAL A 13 26.73 -0.68 27.78
C VAL A 13 27.47 -1.53 26.73
N GLY A 14 26.85 -1.85 25.59
CA GLY A 14 27.48 -2.54 24.47
C GLY A 14 28.60 -1.72 23.82
N PHE A 15 28.42 -0.42 23.72
CA PHE A 15 29.39 0.50 23.11
C PHE A 15 30.68 0.65 23.95
N LEU A 16 30.62 0.45 25.25
CA LEU A 16 31.79 0.58 26.16
C LEU A 16 32.75 -0.64 26.09
N PHE A 17 32.40 -1.74 25.46
CA PHE A 17 33.25 -2.94 25.38
C PHE A 17 34.15 -3.01 24.13
N PHE A 18 34.01 -2.09 23.17
CA PHE A 18 34.77 -2.11 21.90
C PHE A 18 36.08 -1.29 21.90
N PHE A 19 36.52 -0.76 23.01
CA PHE A 19 37.64 0.17 23.05
C PHE A 19 39.07 -0.41 22.98
N SER A 20 39.28 -1.62 22.49
CA SER A 20 40.63 -2.23 22.42
C SER A 20 40.95 -2.89 21.06
N LEU A 21 40.26 -2.58 20.00
CA LEU A 21 40.62 -3.10 18.68
C LEU A 21 41.59 -2.12 18.00
N ASN A 22 42.71 -2.64 17.48
CA ASN A 22 43.55 -1.89 16.54
C ASN A 22 42.78 -1.78 15.24
N VAL A 23 42.06 -0.68 15.06
CA VAL A 23 41.26 -0.42 13.87
C VAL A 23 42.21 0.08 12.78
N VAL A 24 42.08 -0.50 11.59
CA VAL A 24 42.88 -0.13 10.40
C VAL A 24 42.13 1.01 9.72
N SER A 25 42.84 2.04 9.29
CA SER A 25 42.28 3.16 8.52
C SER A 25 41.85 2.65 7.12
N GLN A 26 40.57 2.45 6.93
CA GLN A 26 39.94 2.36 5.62
C GLN A 26 38.99 3.54 5.50
N GLU A 27 39.15 4.35 4.45
CA GLU A 27 38.24 5.47 4.23
C GLU A 27 36.87 4.95 3.84
N VAL A 28 35.84 5.40 4.58
CA VAL A 28 34.45 5.17 4.19
C VAL A 28 34.18 5.90 2.88
N GLU A 29 33.67 5.21 1.88
CA GLU A 29 33.30 5.80 0.60
C GLU A 29 32.24 6.90 0.82
N GLU A 30 32.50 8.09 0.29
CA GLU A 30 31.60 9.22 0.37
C GLU A 30 30.41 9.04 -0.59
N VAL A 31 29.20 8.89 -0.07
CA VAL A 31 28.00 8.76 -0.88
C VAL A 31 27.43 10.14 -1.18
N VAL A 32 27.44 10.49 -2.47
CA VAL A 32 26.86 11.74 -2.97
C VAL A 32 25.39 11.52 -3.35
N VAL A 33 24.52 12.41 -2.91
CA VAL A 33 23.07 12.38 -3.16
C VAL A 33 22.56 13.68 -3.77
N THR A 34 21.34 13.66 -4.29
CA THR A 34 20.68 14.83 -4.90
C THR A 34 19.44 15.31 -4.13
N ALA A 35 19.41 15.00 -2.84
CA ALA A 35 18.31 15.29 -1.93
C ALA A 35 17.94 16.79 -1.82
N THR A 36 18.92 17.68 -2.00
CA THR A 36 18.76 19.15 -1.95
C THR A 36 18.69 19.79 -3.33
N LYS A 37 18.47 19.00 -4.40
CA LYS A 37 18.57 19.43 -5.81
C LYS A 37 20.01 19.81 -6.23
N LYS A 38 20.99 19.62 -5.34
CA LYS A 38 22.43 19.72 -5.58
C LYS A 38 23.06 18.37 -5.30
N ALA A 39 24.22 18.11 -5.89
CA ALA A 39 25.04 16.95 -5.56
C ALA A 39 25.85 17.28 -4.30
N GLU A 40 25.50 16.67 -3.19
CA GLU A 40 26.14 16.90 -1.89
C GLU A 40 26.39 15.58 -1.17
N SER A 41 27.42 15.52 -0.32
CA SER A 41 27.70 14.36 0.51
C SER A 41 26.56 14.10 1.50
N VAL A 42 26.22 12.84 1.71
CA VAL A 42 25.28 12.47 2.77
C VAL A 42 25.72 13.02 4.12
N GLN A 43 27.03 13.11 4.38
CA GLN A 43 27.59 13.58 5.66
C GLN A 43 27.41 15.08 5.88
N ASP A 44 27.24 15.87 4.80
CA ASP A 44 27.12 17.33 4.86
C ASP A 44 25.66 17.83 4.95
N LEU A 45 24.69 16.91 4.94
CA LEU A 45 23.28 17.27 4.92
C LEU A 45 22.64 17.24 6.31
N ALA A 46 22.01 18.34 6.72
CA ALA A 46 21.26 18.47 7.98
C ALA A 46 19.88 17.81 7.89
N LEU A 47 19.85 16.52 7.54
CA LEU A 47 18.65 15.70 7.46
C LEU A 47 19.00 14.21 7.60
N SER A 48 18.03 13.41 8.02
CA SER A 48 18.16 11.96 8.04
C SER A 48 17.90 11.37 6.66
N ILE A 49 18.94 10.78 6.08
CA ILE A 49 18.90 10.14 4.76
C ILE A 49 19.70 8.83 4.80
N GLN A 50 19.20 7.83 4.10
CA GLN A 50 19.91 6.60 3.83
C GLN A 50 20.00 6.41 2.31
N ALA A 51 21.20 6.26 1.81
CA ALA A 51 21.44 6.06 0.38
C ALA A 51 22.11 4.70 0.17
N PHE A 52 21.72 4.04 -0.89
CA PHE A 52 22.23 2.74 -1.32
C PHE A 52 22.82 2.91 -2.71
N THR A 53 24.11 2.70 -2.88
CA THR A 53 24.78 2.67 -4.19
C THR A 53 24.32 1.47 -5.01
N ALA A 54 24.69 1.39 -6.28
CA ALA A 54 24.42 0.20 -7.12
C ALA A 54 24.99 -1.07 -6.48
N GLU A 55 26.15 -0.98 -5.83
CA GLU A 55 26.78 -2.08 -5.11
C GLU A 55 25.99 -2.45 -3.88
N ASP A 56 25.57 -1.48 -3.04
CA ASP A 56 24.73 -1.74 -1.88
C ASP A 56 23.38 -2.37 -2.27
N VAL A 57 22.77 -1.93 -3.37
CA VAL A 57 21.54 -2.51 -3.92
C VAL A 57 21.75 -3.98 -4.28
N SER A 58 22.87 -4.29 -4.93
CA SER A 58 23.23 -5.68 -5.29
C SER A 58 23.59 -6.53 -4.06
N GLU A 59 24.40 -6.01 -3.15
CA GLU A 59 24.83 -6.71 -1.93
C GLU A 59 23.66 -7.02 -0.99
N ASN A 60 22.75 -6.07 -0.81
CA ASN A 60 21.54 -6.22 0.02
C ASN A 60 20.43 -6.96 -0.70
N MET A 61 20.64 -7.36 -1.96
CA MET A 61 19.63 -8.05 -2.79
C MET A 61 18.32 -7.26 -2.89
N ILE A 62 18.41 -5.93 -3.02
CA ILE A 62 17.28 -5.02 -3.15
C ILE A 62 16.82 -5.02 -4.62
N GLU A 63 15.71 -5.66 -4.91
CA GLU A 63 15.18 -5.79 -6.26
C GLU A 63 13.94 -4.92 -6.52
N ASN A 64 13.27 -4.51 -5.46
CA ASN A 64 12.03 -3.74 -5.50
C ASN A 64 11.79 -2.98 -4.19
N MET A 65 10.70 -2.25 -4.11
CA MET A 65 10.33 -1.49 -2.90
C MET A 65 10.08 -2.37 -1.67
N SER A 66 9.63 -3.63 -1.86
CA SER A 66 9.44 -4.56 -0.74
C SER A 66 10.77 -4.94 -0.10
N ASP A 67 11.78 -5.27 -0.93
CA ASP A 67 13.12 -5.58 -0.44
C ASP A 67 13.76 -4.35 0.24
N LEU A 68 13.54 -3.15 -0.32
CA LEU A 68 14.02 -1.90 0.28
C LEU A 68 13.40 -1.67 1.67
N ALA A 69 12.09 -1.94 1.82
CA ALA A 69 11.39 -1.82 3.09
C ALA A 69 11.90 -2.81 4.15
N GLU A 70 12.43 -3.95 3.74
CA GLU A 70 13.05 -4.89 4.66
C GLU A 70 14.44 -4.44 5.15
N VAL A 71 15.18 -3.66 4.34
CA VAL A 71 16.54 -3.22 4.65
C VAL A 71 16.56 -1.89 5.40
N VAL A 72 15.60 -1.01 5.15
CA VAL A 72 15.50 0.31 5.78
C VAL A 72 14.62 0.25 7.02
N PRO A 73 15.18 0.32 8.24
CA PRO A 73 14.37 0.32 9.46
C PRO A 73 13.35 1.47 9.46
N GLY A 74 12.10 1.11 9.74
CA GLY A 74 10.99 2.05 9.78
C GLY A 74 10.36 2.41 8.43
N LEU A 75 10.87 1.91 7.33
CA LEU A 75 10.15 1.89 6.06
C LEU A 75 9.25 0.65 6.04
N ILE A 76 7.96 0.84 5.92
CA ILE A 76 6.99 -0.25 5.80
C ILE A 76 6.28 -0.10 4.46
N MET A 77 6.19 -1.20 3.74
CA MET A 77 5.35 -1.30 2.55
C MET A 77 4.10 -2.10 2.90
N ASP A 78 2.97 -1.46 2.83
CA ASP A 78 1.66 -2.10 2.90
C ASP A 78 1.17 -2.38 1.49
N LYS A 79 1.15 -3.64 1.09
CA LYS A 79 0.75 -4.06 -0.26
C LYS A 79 -0.74 -3.91 -0.52
N GLY A 80 -1.53 -3.50 0.47
CA GLY A 80 -2.99 -3.31 0.31
C GLY A 80 -3.69 -4.50 -0.34
N ILE A 81 -5.02 -4.44 -0.40
CA ILE A 81 -5.82 -5.48 -1.05
C ILE A 81 -6.26 -5.05 -2.44
N GLY A 82 -5.86 -3.96 -2.88
CA GLY A 82 -6.30 -3.41 -4.15
C GLY A 82 -5.15 -2.98 -5.02
N SER A 83 -5.43 -2.04 -5.87
CA SER A 83 -4.55 -1.52 -6.92
C SER A 83 -3.34 -0.71 -6.43
N GLY A 84 -3.09 -0.61 -5.12
CA GLY A 84 -2.08 0.27 -4.58
C GLY A 84 -1.27 -0.30 -3.42
N ALA A 85 0.04 -0.03 -3.44
CA ALA A 85 0.86 -0.13 -2.25
C ALA A 85 0.88 1.22 -1.52
N SER A 86 0.85 1.23 -0.20
CA SER A 86 1.14 2.41 0.61
C SER A 86 2.45 2.23 1.35
N TYR A 87 3.13 3.36 1.58
CA TYR A 87 4.39 3.37 2.29
C TYR A 87 4.27 4.23 3.54
N SER A 88 4.91 3.79 4.61
CA SER A 88 5.12 4.59 5.80
C SER A 88 6.60 4.66 6.16
N ILE A 89 7.02 5.79 6.69
CA ILE A 89 8.37 6.01 7.21
C ILE A 89 8.23 6.55 8.63
N ARG A 90 8.97 5.97 9.60
CA ARG A 90 8.94 6.36 11.02
C ARG A 90 7.54 6.27 11.65
N GLY A 91 6.67 5.38 11.14
CA GLY A 91 5.28 5.26 11.59
C GLY A 91 4.33 6.30 10.98
N THR A 92 4.81 7.25 10.17
CA THR A 92 3.97 8.17 9.40
C THR A 92 3.63 7.54 8.07
N GLY A 93 2.34 7.35 7.78
CA GLY A 93 1.87 6.70 6.56
C GLY A 93 0.52 7.25 6.10
N SER A 94 0.00 6.69 5.01
CA SER A 94 -1.36 6.97 4.55
C SER A 94 -2.21 5.74 4.81
N TYR A 95 -3.13 5.84 5.75
CA TYR A 95 -4.07 4.77 6.13
C TYR A 95 -5.48 5.04 5.59
N GLY A 96 -5.58 5.95 4.63
CA GLY A 96 -6.80 6.25 3.91
C GLY A 96 -7.07 5.27 2.77
N VAL A 97 -8.35 5.09 2.41
CA VAL A 97 -8.79 4.26 1.29
C VAL A 97 -9.59 5.11 0.30
N GLY A 98 -9.34 4.92 -0.99
CA GLY A 98 -10.04 5.60 -2.08
C GLY A 98 -9.10 6.13 -3.16
N ALA A 99 -9.61 6.33 -4.36
CA ALA A 99 -8.82 6.78 -5.52
C ALA A 99 -8.29 8.22 -5.38
N ALA A 100 -8.91 9.04 -4.52
CA ALA A 100 -8.47 10.40 -4.22
C ALA A 100 -7.38 10.46 -3.14
N VAL A 101 -7.15 9.36 -2.40
CA VAL A 101 -6.15 9.30 -1.34
C VAL A 101 -4.76 9.19 -1.96
N VAL A 102 -3.89 10.11 -1.58
CA VAL A 102 -2.48 10.11 -2.00
C VAL A 102 -1.58 9.55 -0.89
N GLY A 103 -0.45 8.97 -1.27
CA GLY A 103 0.53 8.45 -0.32
C GLY A 103 1.16 9.55 0.55
N ALA A 104 1.66 9.16 1.73
CA ALA A 104 2.44 10.02 2.62
C ALA A 104 3.93 10.05 2.27
N VAL A 105 4.40 9.07 1.51
CA VAL A 105 5.78 8.97 0.99
C VAL A 105 5.75 9.22 -0.51
N VAL A 106 6.56 10.16 -0.97
CA VAL A 106 6.75 10.39 -2.40
C VAL A 106 7.71 9.36 -2.97
N THR A 107 7.28 8.64 -3.99
CA THR A 107 8.15 7.78 -4.80
C THR A 107 8.52 8.49 -6.09
N ALA A 108 9.81 8.51 -6.43
CA ALA A 108 10.34 9.28 -7.56
C ALA A 108 11.42 8.51 -8.32
N SER A 109 11.60 8.86 -9.59
CA SER A 109 12.75 8.49 -10.40
C SER A 109 13.44 9.76 -10.90
N ASN A 110 14.75 9.88 -10.65
CA ASN A 110 15.55 11.05 -11.02
C ASN A 110 14.94 12.39 -10.53
N GLY A 111 14.27 12.36 -9.37
CA GLY A 111 13.60 13.52 -8.80
C GLY A 111 12.24 13.86 -9.41
N HIS A 112 11.72 13.03 -10.31
CA HIS A 112 10.35 13.14 -10.84
C HIS A 112 9.42 12.20 -10.08
N SER A 113 8.40 12.74 -9.42
CA SER A 113 7.42 11.92 -8.71
C SER A 113 6.59 11.08 -9.68
N TYR A 114 6.37 9.82 -9.33
CA TYR A 114 5.41 8.98 -10.06
C TYR A 114 3.95 9.39 -9.82
N ASN A 115 3.67 10.21 -8.80
CA ASN A 115 2.31 10.61 -8.36
C ASN A 115 1.34 9.44 -8.09
N SER A 116 1.86 8.24 -8.04
CA SER A 116 1.15 7.02 -7.68
C SER A 116 2.15 6.05 -7.05
N SER A 117 1.90 5.66 -5.83
CA SER A 117 2.73 4.67 -5.12
C SER A 117 2.74 3.30 -5.82
N SER A 118 1.70 3.01 -6.59
CA SER A 118 1.56 1.75 -7.31
C SER A 118 2.41 1.64 -8.57
N ILE A 119 2.84 2.76 -9.16
CA ILE A 119 3.82 2.76 -10.25
C ILE A 119 5.20 2.37 -9.71
N ALA A 120 5.47 2.67 -8.46
CA ALA A 120 6.74 2.35 -7.82
C ALA A 120 6.98 0.84 -7.54
N ASP A 121 6.00 -0.03 -7.77
CA ASP A 121 6.18 -1.49 -7.68
C ASP A 121 6.95 -2.09 -8.89
N ILE A 122 7.47 -1.23 -9.74
CA ILE A 122 8.43 -1.58 -10.79
C ILE A 122 9.75 -2.03 -10.12
N GLY A 123 10.28 -3.16 -10.55
CA GLY A 123 11.56 -3.66 -10.06
C GLY A 123 12.72 -2.68 -10.31
N PHE A 124 13.66 -2.60 -9.40
CA PHE A 124 14.88 -1.81 -9.56
C PHE A 124 15.82 -2.49 -10.56
N PHE A 125 16.11 -1.82 -11.66
CA PHE A 125 17.09 -2.29 -12.63
C PHE A 125 17.91 -1.12 -13.16
N ASP A 126 19.19 -1.37 -13.35
CA ASP A 126 20.12 -0.38 -13.90
C ASP A 126 20.05 0.95 -13.13
N VAL A 127 20.07 0.86 -11.80
CA VAL A 127 20.08 2.01 -10.89
C VAL A 127 21.51 2.41 -10.57
N GLU A 128 21.74 3.71 -10.42
CA GLU A 128 22.99 4.27 -9.88
C GLU A 128 22.96 4.24 -8.36
N ARG A 129 21.82 4.63 -7.77
CA ARG A 129 21.58 4.59 -6.33
C ARG A 129 20.09 4.72 -6.00
N VAL A 130 19.73 4.39 -4.75
CA VAL A 130 18.41 4.65 -4.18
C VAL A 130 18.58 5.52 -2.93
N GLU A 131 17.89 6.64 -2.88
CA GLU A 131 17.90 7.61 -1.78
C GLU A 131 16.60 7.51 -0.98
N VAL A 132 16.68 7.30 0.34
CA VAL A 132 15.53 7.29 1.25
C VAL A 132 15.67 8.47 2.22
N LEU A 133 14.92 9.52 1.96
CA LEU A 133 14.86 10.72 2.79
C LEU A 133 13.76 10.51 3.83
N LYS A 134 14.10 10.59 5.10
CA LYS A 134 13.18 10.34 6.20
C LYS A 134 12.68 11.67 6.80
N GLY A 135 11.38 11.72 7.11
CA GLY A 135 10.71 12.94 7.57
C GLY A 135 10.26 13.87 6.44
N PRO A 136 9.54 14.97 6.77
CA PRO A 136 8.93 15.85 5.79
C PRO A 136 9.93 16.47 4.83
N GLN A 137 9.62 16.44 3.54
CA GLN A 137 10.41 17.04 2.46
C GLN A 137 9.56 18.03 1.65
N GLY A 138 8.65 18.74 2.33
CA GLY A 138 7.65 19.61 1.73
C GLY A 138 8.22 20.76 0.88
N THR A 139 9.39 21.29 1.22
CA THR A 139 9.98 22.45 0.53
C THR A 139 10.50 22.11 -0.87
N LEU A 140 11.25 21.03 -1.05
CA LEU A 140 11.90 20.68 -2.33
C LEU A 140 11.15 19.63 -3.13
N PHE A 141 10.52 18.63 -2.47
CA PHE A 141 9.78 17.57 -3.15
C PHE A 141 8.27 17.83 -3.22
N GLY A 142 7.80 18.83 -2.48
CA GLY A 142 6.47 19.37 -2.61
C GLY A 142 5.42 18.64 -1.78
N ARG A 143 4.16 18.77 -2.24
CA ARG A 143 3.02 18.16 -1.54
C ARG A 143 3.20 16.65 -1.40
N ASN A 144 2.57 16.06 -0.39
CA ASN A 144 2.53 14.64 -0.10
C ASN A 144 3.85 14.03 0.42
N ALA A 145 4.97 14.76 0.45
CA ALA A 145 6.19 14.31 1.08
C ALA A 145 6.15 14.53 2.60
N VAL A 146 5.10 14.07 3.28
CA VAL A 146 4.88 14.28 4.73
C VAL A 146 5.65 13.27 5.58
N ALA A 147 5.83 12.05 5.10
CA ALA A 147 6.61 11.02 5.77
C ALA A 147 8.05 10.92 5.24
N GLY A 148 8.26 11.23 3.97
CA GLY A 148 9.57 11.16 3.33
C GLY A 148 9.51 11.02 1.82
N VAL A 149 10.67 10.70 1.25
CA VAL A 149 10.84 10.49 -0.20
C VAL A 149 11.69 9.25 -0.44
N ILE A 150 11.30 8.42 -1.39
CA ILE A 150 12.14 7.36 -1.96
C ILE A 150 12.44 7.76 -3.40
N ASN A 151 13.69 8.07 -3.70
CA ASN A 151 14.13 8.57 -4.98
C ASN A 151 15.10 7.58 -5.62
N MET A 152 14.70 6.97 -6.72
CA MET A 152 15.55 6.08 -7.50
C MET A 152 16.32 6.89 -8.54
N ILE A 153 17.63 6.85 -8.50
CA ILE A 153 18.49 7.48 -9.51
C ILE A 153 18.95 6.39 -10.47
N THR A 154 18.64 6.58 -11.74
CA THR A 154 18.98 5.63 -12.80
C THR A 154 20.36 5.91 -13.37
N ALA A 155 21.09 4.86 -13.74
CA ALA A 155 22.40 5.02 -14.35
C ALA A 155 22.32 5.78 -15.69
N ARG A 156 23.26 6.70 -15.90
CA ARG A 156 23.31 7.55 -17.10
C ARG A 156 24.22 6.97 -18.18
N PRO A 157 24.03 7.36 -19.47
CA PRO A 157 24.92 7.00 -20.55
C PRO A 157 26.37 7.46 -20.30
N THR A 158 27.33 6.63 -20.66
CA THR A 158 28.77 6.94 -20.56
C THR A 158 29.39 7.28 -21.95
N ALA A 159 30.54 7.92 -21.94
CA ALA A 159 31.29 8.26 -23.15
C ALA A 159 31.95 7.01 -23.78
N GLU A 160 32.09 5.93 -23.04
CA GLU A 160 32.71 4.68 -23.50
C GLU A 160 31.62 3.65 -23.83
N ALA A 161 31.81 2.93 -24.94
CA ALA A 161 30.98 1.80 -25.29
C ALA A 161 31.29 0.64 -24.34
N GLY A 162 30.25 -0.01 -23.83
CA GLY A 162 30.39 -1.13 -22.92
C GLY A 162 29.04 -1.63 -22.44
N GLY A 163 29.00 -2.86 -21.97
CA GLY A 163 27.79 -3.48 -21.53
C GLY A 163 27.96 -4.31 -20.27
N TYR A 164 26.82 -4.70 -19.72
CA TYR A 164 26.72 -5.59 -18.56
C TYR A 164 25.56 -6.55 -18.78
N VAL A 165 25.74 -7.80 -18.39
CA VAL A 165 24.70 -8.82 -18.34
C VAL A 165 24.78 -9.56 -17.03
N GLU A 166 23.67 -9.71 -16.36
CA GLU A 166 23.49 -10.55 -15.19
C GLU A 166 22.37 -11.54 -15.45
N LEU A 167 22.64 -12.81 -15.17
CA LEU A 167 21.70 -13.91 -15.24
C LEU A 167 21.54 -14.51 -13.84
N GLU A 168 20.31 -14.79 -13.46
CA GLU A 168 20.00 -15.39 -12.18
C GLU A 168 19.06 -16.58 -12.37
N ALA A 169 19.34 -17.67 -11.63
CA ALA A 169 18.49 -18.84 -11.57
C ALA A 169 18.38 -19.33 -10.12
N GLY A 170 17.21 -19.79 -9.72
CA GLY A 170 16.96 -20.18 -8.32
C GLY A 170 15.84 -21.21 -8.15
N ASN A 171 15.48 -21.43 -6.89
CA ASN A 171 14.30 -22.24 -6.59
C ASN A 171 13.02 -21.58 -7.14
N LEU A 172 11.92 -22.32 -7.15
CA LEU A 172 10.64 -21.90 -7.73
C LEU A 172 10.79 -21.52 -9.24
N ALA A 173 11.65 -22.23 -9.94
CA ALA A 173 11.99 -21.97 -11.34
C ALA A 173 12.34 -20.50 -11.63
N LEU A 174 12.93 -19.79 -10.65
CA LEU A 174 13.37 -18.41 -10.84
C LEU A 174 14.33 -18.30 -12.00
N ALA A 175 14.01 -17.40 -12.92
CA ALA A 175 14.89 -16.95 -13.99
C ALA A 175 14.80 -15.42 -14.08
N LYS A 176 15.95 -14.74 -13.95
CA LYS A 176 16.01 -13.28 -14.06
C LYS A 176 17.17 -12.88 -14.94
N THR A 177 16.98 -11.83 -15.69
CA THR A 177 18.00 -11.25 -16.56
C THR A 177 17.99 -9.74 -16.33
N ASN A 178 19.16 -9.17 -16.06
CA ASN A 178 19.41 -7.74 -16.09
C ASN A 178 20.50 -7.46 -17.12
N MET A 179 20.32 -6.46 -17.94
CA MET A 179 21.36 -6.06 -18.89
C MET A 179 21.31 -4.56 -19.18
N HIS A 180 22.47 -4.00 -19.50
CA HIS A 180 22.54 -2.68 -20.09
C HIS A 180 23.68 -2.59 -21.10
N TYR A 181 23.56 -1.61 -22.00
CA TYR A 181 24.59 -1.32 -22.98
C TYR A 181 24.71 0.20 -23.23
N ASN A 182 25.92 0.73 -23.08
CA ASN A 182 26.25 2.10 -23.42
C ASN A 182 26.69 2.17 -24.89
N LEU A 183 26.03 3.03 -25.65
CA LEU A 183 26.34 3.28 -27.05
C LEU A 183 26.57 4.80 -27.24
N PRO A 184 27.82 5.29 -27.18
CA PRO A 184 28.14 6.65 -27.61
C PRO A 184 27.97 6.75 -29.13
N ILE A 185 27.05 7.61 -29.57
CA ILE A 185 26.80 7.82 -31.01
C ILE A 185 27.80 8.82 -31.56
N THR A 186 28.08 9.87 -30.81
CA THR A 186 29.10 10.86 -31.04
C THR A 186 29.69 11.29 -29.69
N ASP A 187 30.75 12.12 -29.72
CA ASP A 187 31.30 12.68 -28.48
C ASP A 187 30.26 13.48 -27.67
N SER A 188 29.25 14.06 -28.34
CA SER A 188 28.21 14.87 -27.73
C SER A 188 26.87 14.12 -27.55
N ILE A 189 26.70 12.91 -28.09
CA ILE A 189 25.46 12.13 -28.00
C ILE A 189 25.80 10.76 -27.47
N ARG A 190 25.33 10.51 -26.22
CA ARG A 190 25.53 9.24 -25.54
C ARG A 190 24.16 8.60 -25.26
N THR A 191 24.08 7.29 -25.47
CA THR A 191 22.87 6.52 -25.22
C THR A 191 23.16 5.32 -24.33
N ARG A 192 22.15 4.91 -23.56
CA ARG A 192 22.16 3.70 -22.73
C ARG A 192 20.84 2.99 -22.89
N LEU A 193 20.90 1.70 -23.18
CA LEU A 193 19.78 0.79 -23.20
C LEU A 193 19.89 -0.13 -21.98
N ALA A 194 18.81 -0.28 -21.23
CA ALA A 194 18.71 -1.21 -20.13
C ALA A 194 17.47 -2.09 -20.27
N PHE A 195 17.57 -3.31 -19.79
CA PHE A 195 16.48 -4.30 -19.83
C PHE A 195 16.53 -5.19 -18.59
N THR A 196 15.35 -5.53 -18.08
CA THR A 196 15.14 -6.52 -17.02
C THR A 196 14.00 -7.47 -17.39
N SER A 197 14.11 -8.70 -16.94
CA SER A 197 13.00 -9.68 -16.99
C SER A 197 13.11 -10.61 -15.79
N LYS A 198 12.00 -10.89 -15.15
CA LYS A 198 11.91 -11.80 -14.00
C LYS A 198 10.73 -12.73 -14.15
N LYS A 199 10.98 -14.03 -14.00
CA LYS A 199 9.98 -15.08 -13.96
C LYS A 199 10.23 -16.01 -12.78
N ARG A 200 9.18 -16.31 -12.01
CA ARG A 200 9.23 -17.18 -10.84
C ARG A 200 7.89 -17.89 -10.67
N ASP A 201 7.90 -19.18 -10.40
CA ASP A 201 6.69 -19.95 -10.09
C ASP A 201 6.03 -19.47 -8.79
N GLY A 202 4.75 -19.76 -8.66
CA GLY A 202 3.93 -19.43 -7.50
C GLY A 202 4.41 -20.08 -6.21
N VAL A 203 4.13 -19.45 -5.08
CA VAL A 203 4.51 -19.91 -3.73
C VAL A 203 3.32 -20.40 -2.90
N THR A 204 2.09 -20.15 -3.35
CA THR A 204 0.85 -20.50 -2.64
C THR A 204 0.05 -21.51 -3.45
N GLU A 205 -0.33 -22.64 -2.83
CA GLU A 205 -1.19 -23.66 -3.46
C GLU A 205 -2.66 -23.30 -3.23
N ASN A 206 -3.45 -23.21 -4.29
CA ASN A 206 -4.89 -23.20 -4.19
C ASN A 206 -5.38 -24.66 -4.06
N VAL A 207 -5.83 -25.04 -2.87
CA VAL A 207 -6.23 -26.44 -2.59
C VAL A 207 -7.48 -26.88 -3.34
N ASN A 208 -8.28 -25.92 -3.84
CA ASN A 208 -9.48 -26.22 -4.63
C ASN A 208 -9.14 -26.60 -6.07
N THR A 209 -8.19 -25.88 -6.70
CA THR A 209 -7.84 -26.09 -8.11
C THR A 209 -6.59 -26.96 -8.27
N GLY A 210 -5.73 -27.01 -7.26
CA GLY A 210 -4.41 -27.64 -7.29
C GLY A 210 -3.34 -26.80 -7.99
N ASN A 211 -3.67 -25.56 -8.41
CA ASN A 211 -2.72 -24.65 -9.05
C ASN A 211 -1.90 -23.89 -8.01
N MET A 212 -0.71 -23.47 -8.44
CA MET A 212 0.11 -22.53 -7.69
C MET A 212 -0.18 -21.12 -8.18
N PHE A 213 -0.19 -20.14 -7.27
CA PHE A 213 -0.31 -18.72 -7.57
C PHE A 213 0.65 -17.89 -6.71
N ASN A 214 0.62 -16.59 -6.82
CA ASN A 214 1.63 -15.69 -6.29
C ASN A 214 2.98 -15.89 -6.99
N ASP A 215 2.92 -16.08 -8.29
CA ASP A 215 4.04 -16.10 -9.22
C ASP A 215 4.48 -14.68 -9.57
N VAL A 216 5.52 -14.55 -10.37
CA VAL A 216 6.00 -13.31 -10.95
C VAL A 216 6.32 -13.54 -12.42
N ASP A 217 5.76 -12.73 -13.30
CA ASP A 217 6.12 -12.66 -14.71
C ASP A 217 6.13 -11.18 -15.14
N SER A 218 7.32 -10.62 -15.30
CA SER A 218 7.47 -9.20 -15.60
C SER A 218 8.71 -8.90 -16.40
N TRP A 219 8.66 -7.80 -17.15
CA TRP A 219 9.82 -7.25 -17.85
C TRP A 219 9.78 -5.72 -17.87
N GLY A 220 10.95 -5.11 -18.06
CA GLY A 220 11.08 -3.67 -18.21
C GLY A 220 12.23 -3.31 -19.14
N ALA A 221 12.11 -2.17 -19.79
CA ALA A 221 13.16 -1.63 -20.67
C ALA A 221 13.29 -0.12 -20.48
N ARG A 222 14.52 0.40 -20.57
CA ARG A 222 14.82 1.83 -20.49
C ARG A 222 15.77 2.25 -21.59
N LEU A 223 15.43 3.37 -22.23
CA LEU A 223 16.31 4.12 -23.12
C LEU A 223 16.65 5.45 -22.43
N SER A 224 17.95 5.70 -22.24
CA SER A 224 18.46 6.99 -21.77
C SER A 224 19.37 7.59 -22.84
N MET A 225 19.27 8.91 -23.02
CA MET A 225 20.09 9.65 -23.98
C MET A 225 20.50 10.99 -23.39
N ASP A 226 21.78 11.30 -23.48
CA ASP A 226 22.38 12.59 -23.13
C ASP A 226 22.92 13.27 -24.36
N VAL A 227 22.57 14.53 -24.54
CA VAL A 227 23.01 15.36 -25.68
C VAL A 227 23.65 16.63 -25.13
N ASP A 228 24.95 16.79 -25.32
CA ASP A 228 25.65 18.02 -24.99
C ASP A 228 25.44 19.06 -26.11
N ILE A 229 24.98 20.23 -25.72
CA ILE A 229 24.68 21.37 -26.61
C ILE A 229 25.64 22.52 -26.28
N GLY A 230 26.75 22.57 -26.96
CA GLY A 230 27.87 23.40 -26.59
C GLY A 230 28.54 22.92 -25.31
N ASP A 231 29.25 23.86 -24.64
CA ASP A 231 30.02 23.54 -23.43
C ASP A 231 29.15 23.66 -22.12
N ASP A 232 28.06 24.41 -22.17
CA ASP A 232 27.32 24.86 -21.01
C ASP A 232 25.91 24.20 -20.88
N SER A 233 25.54 23.29 -21.79
CA SER A 233 24.17 22.72 -21.78
C SER A 233 24.14 21.24 -22.06
N THR A 234 23.29 20.52 -21.36
CA THR A 234 22.99 19.10 -21.60
C THR A 234 21.50 18.86 -21.62
N LEU A 235 21.01 18.22 -22.67
CA LEU A 235 19.65 17.71 -22.75
C LEU A 235 19.67 16.21 -22.45
N LYS A 236 18.91 15.80 -21.44
CA LYS A 236 18.76 14.41 -21.02
C LYS A 236 17.35 13.93 -21.35
N PHE A 237 17.24 12.78 -21.95
CA PHE A 237 15.99 12.09 -22.24
C PHE A 237 16.01 10.70 -21.60
N THR A 238 14.88 10.28 -21.05
CA THR A 238 14.69 8.90 -20.58
C THR A 238 13.26 8.46 -20.93
N TYR A 239 13.15 7.25 -21.48
CA TYR A 239 11.89 6.55 -21.65
C TYR A 239 12.01 5.16 -21.03
N GLU A 240 11.06 4.81 -20.20
CA GLU A 240 10.98 3.52 -19.54
C GLU A 240 9.60 2.93 -19.75
N THR A 241 9.55 1.63 -20.00
CA THR A 241 8.33 0.84 -20.10
C THR A 241 8.44 -0.40 -19.23
N TYR A 242 7.33 -0.79 -18.62
CA TYR A 242 7.23 -1.94 -17.74
C TYR A 242 5.92 -2.67 -17.96
N GLU A 243 5.98 -4.01 -17.91
CA GLU A 243 4.81 -4.88 -17.99
C GLU A 243 4.92 -6.02 -16.97
N SER A 244 3.80 -6.36 -16.35
CA SER A 244 3.63 -7.59 -15.58
C SER A 244 2.29 -8.25 -15.91
N ASP A 245 2.28 -9.58 -16.04
CA ASP A 245 1.09 -10.41 -16.26
C ASP A 245 1.25 -11.71 -15.46
N ASP A 246 0.76 -11.70 -14.24
CA ASP A 246 0.98 -12.78 -13.28
C ASP A 246 -0.21 -12.95 -12.33
N ASN A 247 -0.09 -13.89 -11.39
CA ASN A 247 -1.10 -14.18 -10.38
C ASN A 247 -0.63 -13.70 -8.98
N ARG A 248 0.26 -12.68 -8.93
CA ARG A 248 0.73 -12.15 -7.65
C ARG A 248 -0.42 -11.46 -6.92
N ASN A 249 -0.87 -12.08 -5.88
CA ASN A 249 -1.71 -11.49 -4.86
C ASN A 249 -1.69 -12.45 -3.67
N ASN A 250 -0.71 -12.29 -2.81
CA ASN A 250 -0.49 -13.20 -1.69
C ASN A 250 -1.49 -12.92 -0.55
N ILE A 251 -2.78 -12.93 -0.89
CA ILE A 251 -3.85 -12.67 0.06
C ILE A 251 -4.46 -13.99 0.51
N GLY A 252 -4.66 -14.10 1.79
CA GLY A 252 -5.37 -15.20 2.41
C GLY A 252 -6.17 -14.74 3.62
N THR A 253 -6.90 -15.64 4.24
CA THR A 253 -7.61 -15.36 5.49
C THR A 253 -6.63 -15.16 6.63
N SER A 254 -6.88 -14.17 7.49
CA SER A 254 -6.07 -13.88 8.66
C SER A 254 -6.58 -14.56 9.93
N PHE A 255 -5.88 -14.34 11.04
CA PHE A 255 -6.34 -14.75 12.36
C PHE A 255 -7.69 -14.11 12.70
N CYS A 256 -8.53 -14.83 13.42
CA CYS A 256 -9.84 -14.37 13.81
C CYS A 256 -10.03 -14.34 15.32
N GLU A 257 -10.44 -13.20 15.81
CA GLU A 257 -11.19 -13.07 17.05
C GLU A 257 -12.68 -13.16 16.69
N PRO A 258 -13.46 -14.11 17.24
CA PRO A 258 -14.86 -14.29 16.85
C PRO A 258 -15.67 -13.02 17.05
N HIS A 259 -16.22 -12.48 15.97
CA HIS A 259 -17.12 -11.34 16.09
C HIS A 259 -18.45 -11.76 16.71
N PRO A 260 -19.00 -11.01 17.70
CA PRO A 260 -20.21 -11.41 18.41
C PRO A 260 -21.44 -11.63 17.53
N LEU A 261 -21.53 -10.97 16.37
CA LEU A 261 -22.66 -11.07 15.45
C LEU A 261 -22.37 -11.95 14.23
N TYR A 262 -21.14 -11.91 13.72
CA TYR A 262 -20.75 -12.55 12.45
C TYR A 262 -19.92 -13.81 12.64
N GLY A 263 -19.46 -14.10 13.88
CA GLY A 263 -18.52 -15.18 14.12
C GLY A 263 -17.18 -14.92 13.43
N CYS A 264 -16.49 -16.00 13.08
CA CYS A 264 -15.27 -15.93 12.29
C CYS A 264 -15.48 -16.43 10.87
N SER A 265 -14.65 -15.96 9.92
CA SER A 265 -14.50 -16.63 8.64
C SER A 265 -14.10 -18.09 8.85
N PRO A 266 -14.66 -19.05 8.09
CA PRO A 266 -14.33 -20.49 8.24
C PRO A 266 -12.86 -20.81 7.95
N PHE A 267 -12.13 -19.91 7.35
CA PHE A 267 -10.77 -20.12 6.84
C PHE A 267 -9.73 -19.29 7.56
N THR A 268 -9.96 -19.00 8.84
CA THR A 268 -9.02 -18.22 9.62
C THR A 268 -7.83 -19.07 10.07
N LEU A 269 -6.62 -18.58 9.82
CA LEU A 269 -5.41 -19.25 10.21
C LEU A 269 -5.29 -19.34 11.74
N GLY A 270 -4.91 -20.52 12.25
CA GLY A 270 -4.62 -20.75 13.67
C GLY A 270 -5.81 -21.05 14.58
N THR A 271 -7.05 -20.84 14.15
CA THR A 271 -8.25 -21.19 14.94
C THR A 271 -9.21 -21.98 14.06
N PRO A 272 -9.35 -23.29 14.24
CA PRO A 272 -10.33 -24.05 13.50
C PRO A 272 -11.73 -23.53 13.91
N ASN A 273 -12.42 -22.91 12.96
CA ASN A 273 -13.80 -22.53 13.15
C ASN A 273 -14.71 -23.72 13.01
N THR A 274 -15.67 -23.83 13.90
CA THR A 274 -16.75 -24.76 13.69
C THR A 274 -17.68 -24.20 12.62
N ALA A 275 -18.27 -25.06 11.79
CA ALA A 275 -19.21 -24.67 10.76
C ALA A 275 -20.37 -23.79 11.25
N ALA A 276 -20.72 -23.89 12.54
CA ALA A 276 -21.76 -23.08 13.18
C ALA A 276 -21.38 -21.60 13.33
N ASP A 277 -20.10 -21.28 13.41
CA ASP A 277 -19.59 -19.93 13.59
C ASP A 277 -19.16 -19.28 12.28
N SER A 278 -19.04 -20.05 11.20
CA SER A 278 -18.61 -19.57 9.91
C SER A 278 -19.78 -18.99 9.13
N ARG A 279 -19.69 -17.71 8.84
CA ARG A 279 -20.65 -16.98 8.05
C ARG A 279 -19.92 -16.30 6.93
N GLY A 280 -19.99 -16.93 5.80
CA GLY A 280 -19.49 -16.27 4.59
C GLY A 280 -20.42 -15.12 4.21
N SER A 281 -19.82 -14.12 3.67
CA SER A 281 -20.33 -12.99 2.88
C SER A 281 -21.82 -12.67 2.95
N THR A 282 -22.39 -12.29 1.86
CA THR A 282 -23.77 -11.90 1.64
C THR A 282 -24.82 -12.99 1.97
N ALA A 283 -24.47 -14.26 2.03
CA ALA A 283 -25.39 -15.30 2.50
C ALA A 283 -25.80 -15.08 3.97
N ALA A 284 -24.92 -14.55 4.80
CA ALA A 284 -25.25 -14.14 6.18
C ALA A 284 -26.28 -13.01 6.20
N LEU A 285 -26.22 -12.09 5.26
CA LEU A 285 -27.18 -10.99 5.11
C LEU A 285 -28.59 -11.53 4.83
N PHE A 286 -28.71 -12.58 4.06
CA PHE A 286 -29.98 -13.14 3.66
C PHE A 286 -30.60 -14.10 4.68
N ASN A 287 -29.77 -14.76 5.44
CA ASN A 287 -30.22 -15.43 6.65
C ASN A 287 -30.87 -14.44 7.60
N LEU A 288 -30.33 -13.27 7.67
CA LEU A 288 -30.76 -12.21 8.55
C LEU A 288 -32.13 -11.66 8.21
N ILE A 289 -32.48 -11.55 6.95
CA ILE A 289 -33.79 -11.10 6.50
C ILE A 289 -34.80 -12.24 6.34
N GLY A 290 -34.43 -13.47 6.73
CA GLY A 290 -35.30 -14.65 6.65
C GLY A 290 -35.71 -15.04 5.22
N ALA A 291 -35.05 -14.42 4.22
CA ALA A 291 -35.47 -14.52 2.82
C ALA A 291 -35.20 -15.90 2.21
N LEU A 292 -34.27 -16.67 2.76
CA LEU A 292 -33.80 -17.89 2.14
C LEU A 292 -34.04 -19.16 2.94
N ASN A 293 -34.63 -19.09 4.12
CA ASN A 293 -34.77 -20.25 4.99
C ASN A 293 -33.42 -20.96 5.27
N TYR A 294 -32.30 -20.23 5.15
CA TYR A 294 -31.02 -20.69 5.64
C TYR A 294 -31.12 -20.75 7.16
N THR A 295 -31.20 -21.94 7.69
CA THR A 295 -31.12 -22.13 9.14
C THR A 295 -29.70 -21.79 9.57
N ALA A 296 -29.52 -21.39 10.84
CA ALA A 296 -28.17 -21.11 11.40
C ALA A 296 -27.20 -22.29 11.23
N ASP A 297 -27.76 -23.49 10.96
CA ASP A 297 -27.03 -24.74 10.80
C ASP A 297 -26.58 -25.03 9.35
N LYS A 298 -26.90 -24.15 8.38
CA LYS A 298 -26.55 -24.35 6.98
C LYS A 298 -26.01 -23.06 6.38
N ASN A 299 -24.74 -22.85 6.49
CA ASN A 299 -24.07 -21.80 5.73
C ASN A 299 -23.46 -22.38 4.44
N SER A 300 -23.16 -21.52 3.49
CA SER A 300 -22.61 -21.89 2.19
C SER A 300 -21.25 -22.61 2.30
N TYR A 301 -20.56 -22.43 3.42
CA TYR A 301 -19.20 -22.92 3.66
C TYR A 301 -19.14 -24.12 4.60
N GLU A 302 -20.28 -24.65 5.05
CA GLU A 302 -20.31 -25.85 5.90
C GLU A 302 -19.65 -27.04 5.18
N GLY A 303 -18.54 -27.56 5.75
CA GLY A 303 -17.76 -28.66 5.17
C GLY A 303 -16.70 -28.21 4.15
N ALA A 304 -16.50 -26.91 3.97
CA ALA A 304 -15.41 -26.40 3.14
C ALA A 304 -14.02 -26.75 3.72
N ALA A 305 -13.01 -26.80 2.86
CA ALA A 305 -11.65 -27.11 3.28
C ALA A 305 -11.08 -25.98 4.14
N VAL A 306 -10.54 -26.35 5.30
CA VAL A 306 -9.85 -25.43 6.18
C VAL A 306 -8.36 -25.38 5.78
N VAL A 307 -7.83 -24.17 5.66
CA VAL A 307 -6.44 -23.90 5.37
C VAL A 307 -5.75 -23.43 6.63
N ASP A 308 -4.69 -24.11 7.05
CA ASP A 308 -3.97 -23.88 8.31
C ASP A 308 -2.54 -23.37 8.11
N THR A 309 -2.17 -22.98 6.90
CA THR A 309 -0.79 -22.59 6.56
C THR A 309 -0.79 -21.44 5.56
N PHE A 310 0.22 -20.56 5.66
CA PHE A 310 0.44 -19.44 4.73
C PHE A 310 0.80 -19.89 3.29
N LYS A 311 1.10 -21.17 3.08
CA LYS A 311 1.46 -21.73 1.77
C LYS A 311 0.27 -22.22 0.97
N LYS A 312 -0.92 -22.13 1.53
CA LYS A 312 -2.14 -22.65 0.92
C LYS A 312 -3.27 -21.65 1.05
N ALA A 313 -4.13 -21.65 0.07
CA ALA A 313 -5.39 -20.94 0.08
C ALA A 313 -6.48 -21.84 -0.47
N ASN A 314 -7.75 -21.53 -0.17
CA ASN A 314 -8.90 -22.24 -0.70
C ASN A 314 -9.76 -21.24 -1.49
N LEU A 315 -9.45 -21.05 -2.76
CA LEU A 315 -10.05 -20.04 -3.62
C LEU A 315 -10.89 -20.70 -4.72
N ASN A 316 -11.97 -20.05 -5.11
CA ASN A 316 -12.75 -20.44 -6.28
C ASN A 316 -11.91 -20.35 -7.55
N ARG A 317 -11.04 -19.34 -7.62
CA ARG A 317 -10.15 -19.04 -8.76
C ARG A 317 -8.89 -18.32 -8.29
N GLU A 318 -7.77 -18.56 -9.02
CA GLU A 318 -6.52 -17.85 -8.78
C GLU A 318 -6.68 -16.36 -9.10
N PRO A 319 -5.95 -15.48 -8.36
CA PRO A 319 -5.89 -14.06 -8.65
C PRO A 319 -5.38 -13.77 -10.06
N ILE A 320 -5.68 -12.59 -10.58
CA ILE A 320 -5.11 -12.05 -11.80
C ILE A 320 -4.54 -10.68 -11.48
N HIS A 321 -3.33 -10.42 -11.95
CA HIS A 321 -2.65 -9.13 -11.84
C HIS A 321 -2.00 -8.77 -13.16
N GLN A 322 -2.43 -7.68 -13.75
CA GLN A 322 -1.89 -7.17 -15.00
C GLN A 322 -1.59 -5.68 -14.87
N GLN A 323 -0.41 -5.29 -15.29
CA GLN A 323 0.00 -3.90 -15.27
C GLN A 323 0.90 -3.55 -16.44
N THR A 324 0.63 -2.41 -17.06
CA THR A 324 1.58 -1.73 -17.95
C THR A 324 1.84 -0.32 -17.43
N ALA A 325 3.07 0.14 -17.51
CA ALA A 325 3.44 1.50 -17.12
C ALA A 325 4.51 2.06 -18.05
N ASP A 326 4.32 3.31 -18.47
CA ASP A 326 5.28 4.06 -19.26
C ASP A 326 5.68 5.33 -18.54
N PHE A 327 6.95 5.65 -18.56
CA PHE A 327 7.51 6.84 -17.95
C PHE A 327 8.51 7.53 -18.87
N ALA A 328 8.21 8.77 -19.26
CA ALA A 328 9.09 9.56 -20.11
C ALA A 328 9.52 10.83 -19.40
N THR A 329 10.80 11.17 -19.45
CA THR A 329 11.36 12.39 -18.88
C THR A 329 12.26 13.12 -19.85
N VAL A 330 12.20 14.45 -19.78
CA VAL A 330 13.13 15.35 -20.45
C VAL A 330 13.68 16.31 -19.41
N GLU A 331 14.99 16.42 -19.34
CA GLU A 331 15.68 17.33 -18.44
C GLU A 331 16.69 18.16 -19.24
N PHE A 332 16.60 19.46 -19.12
CA PHE A 332 17.55 20.40 -19.72
C PHE A 332 18.34 21.10 -18.61
N ASN A 333 19.64 20.85 -18.59
CA ASN A 333 20.59 21.47 -17.69
C ASN A 333 21.36 22.53 -18.45
N HIS A 334 21.51 23.73 -17.86
CA HIS A 334 22.22 24.86 -18.45
C HIS A 334 23.00 25.63 -17.40
N GLU A 335 24.29 25.79 -17.63
CA GLU A 335 25.14 26.65 -16.85
C GLU A 335 25.00 28.08 -17.38
N ILE A 336 24.26 28.94 -16.63
CA ILE A 336 24.01 30.33 -17.03
C ILE A 336 25.31 31.13 -16.95
N ASN A 337 26.10 30.87 -15.94
CA ASN A 337 27.44 31.41 -15.69
C ASN A 337 28.09 30.61 -14.55
N ASP A 338 29.30 30.96 -14.16
CA ASP A 338 30.09 30.29 -13.11
C ASP A 338 29.37 30.24 -11.73
N GLU A 339 28.37 31.09 -11.48
CA GLU A 339 27.65 31.18 -10.21
C GLU A 339 26.21 30.63 -10.25
N TRP A 340 25.65 30.40 -11.40
CA TRP A 340 24.25 29.99 -11.56
C TRP A 340 24.04 28.93 -12.62
N SER A 341 23.30 27.91 -12.25
CA SER A 341 22.79 26.89 -13.18
C SER A 341 21.26 26.85 -13.16
N MET A 342 20.68 26.32 -14.24
CA MET A 342 19.27 26.11 -14.40
C MET A 342 19.02 24.67 -14.80
N VAL A 343 18.01 24.06 -14.16
CA VAL A 343 17.49 22.72 -14.51
C VAL A 343 16.02 22.86 -14.84
N ALA A 344 15.63 22.51 -16.05
CA ALA A 344 14.23 22.44 -16.46
C ALA A 344 13.84 21.00 -16.73
N LYS A 345 12.80 20.51 -16.09
CA LYS A 345 12.34 19.13 -16.13
C LYS A 345 10.90 19.03 -16.61
N TYR A 346 10.61 18.04 -17.41
CA TYR A 346 9.27 17.63 -17.75
C TYR A 346 9.17 16.11 -17.70
N SER A 347 8.07 15.58 -17.13
CA SER A 347 7.80 14.15 -17.19
C SER A 347 6.34 13.86 -17.51
N TYR A 348 6.14 12.69 -18.12
CA TYR A 348 4.86 12.10 -18.43
C TYR A 348 4.87 10.64 -17.99
N ALA A 349 3.85 10.23 -17.26
CA ALA A 349 3.69 8.87 -16.77
C ALA A 349 2.28 8.35 -17.09
N THR A 350 2.18 7.11 -17.53
CA THR A 350 0.92 6.38 -17.66
C THR A 350 0.97 5.05 -16.96
N ARG A 351 -0.17 4.57 -16.51
CA ARG A 351 -0.34 3.24 -15.96
C ARG A 351 -1.72 2.72 -16.30
N ASP A 352 -1.76 1.50 -16.82
CA ASP A 352 -2.97 0.69 -16.92
C ASP A 352 -2.82 -0.53 -16.01
N TYR A 353 -3.82 -0.76 -15.18
CA TYR A 353 -3.79 -1.81 -14.18
C TYR A 353 -5.12 -2.54 -14.12
N PHE A 354 -5.04 -3.86 -14.02
CA PHE A 354 -6.17 -4.73 -13.77
C PHE A 354 -5.83 -5.76 -12.70
N HIS A 355 -6.74 -5.97 -11.76
CA HIS A 355 -6.69 -7.14 -10.91
C HIS A 355 -8.07 -7.78 -10.71
N MET A 356 -8.05 -9.07 -10.41
CA MET A 356 -9.18 -9.84 -9.93
C MET A 356 -8.75 -10.70 -8.74
N ASN A 357 -9.57 -10.70 -7.71
CA ASN A 357 -9.39 -11.56 -6.53
C ASN A 357 -10.66 -12.32 -6.21
N ASP A 358 -10.50 -13.51 -5.65
CA ASP A 358 -11.54 -14.19 -4.88
C ASP A 358 -11.69 -13.44 -3.54
N ASN A 359 -12.79 -12.69 -3.39
CA ASN A 359 -12.92 -11.71 -2.30
C ASN A 359 -13.57 -12.28 -1.02
N ASP A 360 -14.09 -13.51 -1.06
CA ASP A 360 -14.47 -14.22 0.15
C ASP A 360 -13.37 -15.16 0.66
N TYR A 361 -12.29 -15.33 -0.12
CA TYR A 361 -11.10 -16.15 0.19
C TYR A 361 -11.43 -17.58 0.56
N SER A 362 -12.51 -18.14 -0.03
CA SER A 362 -13.03 -19.43 0.33
C SER A 362 -13.87 -20.03 -0.77
N VAL A 363 -14.14 -21.34 -0.67
CA VAL A 363 -14.99 -22.06 -1.62
C VAL A 363 -16.25 -22.52 -0.91
N ALA A 364 -17.38 -21.96 -1.29
CA ALA A 364 -18.67 -22.43 -0.83
C ALA A 364 -19.00 -23.81 -1.41
N VAL A 365 -19.18 -24.79 -0.52
CA VAL A 365 -19.45 -26.18 -0.90
C VAL A 365 -20.93 -26.56 -0.79
N GLN A 366 -21.73 -25.73 -0.11
CA GLN A 366 -23.16 -25.94 -0.03
C GLN A 366 -23.86 -25.24 -1.21
N PRO A 367 -24.66 -25.97 -1.99
CA PRO A 367 -25.37 -25.35 -3.09
C PRO A 367 -26.44 -24.39 -2.62
N PHE A 368 -26.81 -23.45 -3.46
CA PHE A 368 -27.93 -22.58 -3.18
C PHE A 368 -29.20 -23.40 -2.94
N PRO A 369 -30.05 -23.01 -1.97
CA PRO A 369 -31.30 -23.68 -1.73
C PRO A 369 -32.19 -23.59 -2.98
N GLY A 370 -32.89 -24.65 -3.28
CA GLY A 370 -33.84 -24.66 -4.39
C GLY A 370 -34.96 -23.63 -4.17
N LEU A 371 -35.25 -22.84 -5.19
CA LEU A 371 -36.34 -21.85 -5.20
C LEU A 371 -37.72 -22.49 -4.92
N ILE A 372 -37.85 -23.79 -5.20
CA ILE A 372 -39.06 -24.56 -4.95
C ILE A 372 -38.77 -25.58 -3.85
N PRO A 373 -39.14 -25.31 -2.59
CA PRO A 373 -38.88 -26.21 -1.45
C PRO A 373 -39.34 -27.65 -1.65
N THR A 374 -40.33 -27.85 -2.54
CA THR A 374 -40.91 -29.16 -2.81
C THR A 374 -40.17 -30.00 -3.85
N THR A 375 -39.28 -29.43 -4.64
CA THR A 375 -38.58 -30.18 -5.72
C THR A 375 -37.19 -30.66 -5.33
N GLY A 376 -36.58 -30.06 -4.31
CA GLY A 376 -35.20 -30.39 -3.87
C GLY A 376 -34.09 -30.09 -4.91
N ILE A 377 -34.44 -29.42 -6.02
CA ILE A 377 -33.49 -29.10 -7.08
C ILE A 377 -32.75 -27.82 -6.68
N PRO A 378 -31.40 -27.85 -6.51
CA PRO A 378 -30.63 -26.65 -6.24
C PRO A 378 -30.79 -25.61 -7.33
N MET A 379 -30.75 -24.35 -6.97
CA MET A 379 -30.72 -23.25 -7.94
C MET A 379 -29.36 -23.18 -8.60
N SER A 380 -29.33 -23.14 -9.92
CA SER A 380 -28.14 -22.86 -10.67
C SER A 380 -28.40 -22.02 -11.90
N TRP A 381 -27.46 -21.23 -12.34
CA TRP A 381 -27.57 -20.45 -13.58
C TRP A 381 -26.18 -20.23 -14.19
N TYR A 382 -26.14 -19.88 -15.47
CA TYR A 382 -24.90 -19.43 -16.11
C TYR A 382 -24.75 -17.93 -15.90
N GLY A 383 -23.70 -17.49 -15.19
CA GLY A 383 -23.46 -16.12 -14.83
C GLY A 383 -22.09 -15.66 -15.25
N CYS A 384 -21.95 -14.36 -15.56
CA CYS A 384 -20.69 -13.75 -15.96
C CYS A 384 -20.22 -12.77 -14.88
N PHE A 385 -18.95 -12.86 -14.53
CA PHE A 385 -18.24 -11.96 -13.62
C PHE A 385 -17.27 -11.10 -14.41
N GLY A 386 -16.98 -9.87 -13.96
CA GLY A 386 -15.96 -8.99 -14.50
C GLY A 386 -16.34 -8.20 -15.76
N GLY A 387 -17.43 -8.51 -16.42
CA GLY A 387 -17.88 -7.82 -17.64
C GLY A 387 -17.02 -8.08 -18.89
N GLU A 388 -17.26 -7.31 -19.97
CA GLU A 388 -16.54 -7.48 -21.25
C GLU A 388 -15.05 -7.14 -21.13
N GLY A 389 -14.20 -8.02 -21.64
CA GLY A 389 -12.74 -7.83 -21.77
C GLY A 389 -11.91 -8.42 -20.64
N TYR A 390 -12.46 -8.50 -19.43
CA TYR A 390 -11.75 -9.03 -18.24
C TYR A 390 -12.52 -10.13 -17.52
N GLY A 391 -13.74 -10.39 -17.97
CA GLY A 391 -14.66 -11.28 -17.30
C GLY A 391 -14.57 -12.73 -17.75
N PHE A 392 -15.18 -13.58 -16.95
CA PHE A 392 -15.41 -14.98 -17.26
C PHE A 392 -16.84 -15.37 -16.92
N CYS A 393 -17.33 -16.42 -17.58
CA CYS A 393 -18.67 -16.93 -17.31
C CYS A 393 -18.59 -18.39 -16.87
N GLU A 394 -19.41 -18.74 -15.87
CA GLU A 394 -19.43 -20.08 -15.32
C GLU A 394 -20.83 -20.48 -14.85
N THR A 395 -21.01 -21.75 -14.55
CA THR A 395 -22.22 -22.20 -13.87
C THR A 395 -22.12 -21.87 -12.40
N VAL A 396 -23.06 -21.11 -11.90
CA VAL A 396 -23.13 -20.65 -10.50
C VAL A 396 -24.24 -21.43 -9.81
N ASP A 397 -23.88 -22.22 -8.81
CA ASP A 397 -24.77 -23.06 -8.02
C ASP A 397 -24.56 -22.91 -6.51
N SER A 398 -23.51 -22.21 -6.11
CA SER A 398 -23.12 -21.91 -4.74
C SER A 398 -22.61 -20.47 -4.64
N ASP A 399 -22.42 -19.99 -3.42
CA ASP A 399 -21.94 -18.63 -3.20
C ASP A 399 -20.47 -18.47 -3.62
N ARG A 400 -20.16 -17.33 -4.20
CA ARG A 400 -18.81 -16.90 -4.57
C ARG A 400 -18.80 -15.41 -4.80
N THR A 401 -17.71 -14.78 -4.37
CA THR A 401 -17.55 -13.33 -4.44
C THR A 401 -16.20 -12.99 -5.06
N TYR A 402 -16.22 -12.20 -6.11
CA TYR A 402 -15.00 -11.71 -6.75
C TYR A 402 -14.91 -10.20 -6.67
N GLU A 403 -13.69 -9.73 -6.53
CA GLU A 403 -13.32 -8.33 -6.59
C GLU A 403 -12.57 -8.05 -7.88
N PHE A 404 -12.88 -6.93 -8.52
CA PHE A 404 -12.22 -6.46 -9.72
C PHE A 404 -11.83 -5.00 -9.58
N SER A 405 -10.65 -4.65 -10.07
CA SER A 405 -10.25 -3.25 -10.19
C SER A 405 -9.62 -2.99 -11.54
N VAL A 406 -10.08 -1.94 -12.21
CA VAL A 406 -9.46 -1.39 -13.42
C VAL A 406 -9.03 0.03 -13.11
N VAL A 407 -7.74 0.31 -13.21
CA VAL A 407 -7.20 1.63 -12.92
C VAL A 407 -6.41 2.13 -14.11
N THR A 408 -6.70 3.36 -14.53
CA THR A 408 -5.87 4.07 -15.49
C THR A 408 -5.37 5.36 -14.86
N THR A 409 -4.06 5.58 -14.93
CA THR A 409 -3.44 6.79 -14.43
C THR A 409 -2.69 7.48 -15.56
N ASP A 410 -2.85 8.79 -15.69
CA ASP A 410 -2.00 9.63 -16.51
C ASP A 410 -1.54 10.84 -15.69
N SER A 411 -0.27 11.22 -15.81
CA SER A 411 0.32 12.30 -15.02
C SER A 411 1.34 13.06 -15.85
N GLN A 412 1.28 14.37 -15.76
CA GLN A 412 2.23 15.30 -16.35
C GLN A 412 2.74 16.23 -15.28
N GLN A 413 4.04 16.46 -15.24
CA GLN A 413 4.63 17.42 -14.33
C GLN A 413 5.77 18.18 -15.00
N GLY A 414 5.94 19.44 -14.59
CA GLY A 414 7.02 20.30 -15.03
C GLY A 414 7.65 21.00 -13.83
N GLU A 415 8.96 21.15 -13.86
CA GLU A 415 9.72 21.87 -12.85
C GLU A 415 10.82 22.68 -13.52
N ILE A 416 11.03 23.90 -13.05
CA ILE A 416 12.20 24.71 -13.39
C ILE A 416 12.86 25.13 -12.09
N THR A 417 14.18 24.93 -11.99
CA THR A 417 14.96 25.20 -10.79
C THR A 417 16.20 26.01 -11.19
N PHE A 418 16.49 27.07 -10.44
CA PHE A 418 17.71 27.87 -10.51
C PHE A 418 18.52 27.59 -9.26
N ILE A 419 19.78 27.27 -9.45
CA ILE A 419 20.70 26.87 -8.39
C ILE A 419 21.89 27.83 -8.42
N SER A 420 22.20 28.45 -7.30
CA SER A 420 23.43 29.26 -7.18
C SER A 420 24.56 28.46 -6.55
N ASP A 421 25.76 28.73 -7.00
CA ASP A 421 27.02 28.23 -6.45
C ASP A 421 28.02 29.38 -6.42
N LYS A 422 27.84 30.27 -5.43
CA LYS A 422 28.65 31.48 -5.26
C LYS A 422 29.70 31.27 -4.19
N ASP A 423 30.87 31.89 -4.38
CA ASP A 423 31.93 31.97 -3.36
C ASP A 423 31.51 32.74 -2.10
N GLY A 424 30.37 33.42 -2.10
CA GLY A 424 29.85 34.21 -0.98
C GLY A 424 29.09 33.35 0.05
N PRO A 425 28.80 33.92 1.23
CA PRO A 425 28.18 33.17 2.34
C PRO A 425 26.70 32.82 2.10
N VAL A 426 26.10 33.15 0.96
CA VAL A 426 24.69 32.93 0.70
C VAL A 426 24.47 32.31 -0.66
N ASN A 427 23.86 31.13 -0.65
CA ASN A 427 23.46 30.40 -1.83
C ASN A 427 21.94 30.09 -1.83
N PHE A 428 21.39 29.79 -3.00
CA PHE A 428 19.96 29.60 -3.21
C PHE A 428 19.65 28.42 -4.10
N VAL A 429 18.51 27.81 -3.84
CA VAL A 429 17.75 26.99 -4.78
C VAL A 429 16.38 27.63 -4.90
N LEU A 430 15.96 28.01 -6.12
CA LEU A 430 14.68 28.66 -6.40
C LEU A 430 13.97 27.91 -7.51
N GLY A 431 12.69 27.65 -7.39
CA GLY A 431 12.00 26.89 -8.43
C GLY A 431 10.50 27.15 -8.50
N ALA A 432 9.93 26.66 -9.59
CA ALA A 432 8.51 26.59 -9.84
C ALA A 432 8.13 25.18 -10.36
N TYR A 433 6.95 24.74 -9.99
CA TYR A 433 6.47 23.39 -10.28
C TYR A 433 5.02 23.42 -10.72
N THR A 434 4.65 22.47 -11.60
CA THR A 434 3.26 22.21 -12.00
C THR A 434 2.99 20.72 -12.15
N LEU A 435 1.78 20.30 -11.82
CA LEU A 435 1.27 18.94 -11.95
C LEU A 435 -0.15 18.96 -12.51
N ASP A 436 -0.46 18.05 -13.43
CA ASP A 436 -1.83 17.66 -13.82
C ASP A 436 -1.87 16.14 -13.90
N SER A 437 -2.52 15.50 -12.95
CA SER A 437 -2.63 14.04 -12.85
C SER A 437 -4.09 13.62 -12.83
N ARG A 438 -4.38 12.51 -13.52
CA ARG A 438 -5.68 11.86 -13.53
C ARG A 438 -5.54 10.43 -13.09
N ASN A 439 -6.45 10.00 -12.23
CA ASN A 439 -6.57 8.64 -11.76
C ASN A 439 -8.03 8.21 -11.90
N ASN A 440 -8.29 7.27 -12.80
CA ASN A 440 -9.61 6.70 -12.99
C ASN A 440 -9.59 5.29 -12.44
N ASN A 441 -10.49 5.00 -11.52
CA ASN A 441 -10.62 3.70 -10.90
C ASN A 441 -12.04 3.20 -11.04
N ARG A 442 -12.22 1.97 -11.51
CA ARG A 442 -13.46 1.22 -11.42
C ARG A 442 -13.23 0.01 -10.54
N TYR A 443 -13.85 0.05 -9.37
CA TYR A 443 -13.81 -1.02 -8.38
C TYR A 443 -15.15 -1.74 -8.31
N GLN A 444 -15.14 -3.07 -8.35
CA GLN A 444 -16.36 -3.88 -8.30
C GLN A 444 -16.19 -5.06 -7.36
N ILE A 445 -17.23 -5.30 -6.55
CA ILE A 445 -17.40 -6.57 -5.83
C ILE A 445 -18.63 -7.24 -6.41
N GLN A 446 -18.49 -8.43 -6.97
CA GLN A 446 -19.56 -9.19 -7.60
C GLN A 446 -19.83 -10.46 -6.80
N THR A 447 -21.07 -10.60 -6.33
CA THR A 447 -21.46 -11.68 -5.43
C THR A 447 -22.61 -12.50 -6.02
N ALA A 448 -22.42 -13.81 -6.10
CA ALA A 448 -23.41 -14.73 -6.66
C ALA A 448 -24.72 -14.76 -5.88
N SER A 449 -24.65 -14.70 -4.54
CA SER A 449 -25.84 -14.67 -3.67
C SER A 449 -26.75 -13.47 -3.93
N TRP A 450 -26.20 -12.33 -4.29
CA TRP A 450 -27.00 -11.16 -4.65
C TRP A 450 -27.74 -11.35 -5.95
N ASN A 451 -27.10 -11.93 -6.95
CA ASN A 451 -27.74 -12.26 -8.23
C ASN A 451 -28.81 -13.34 -8.06
N MET A 452 -28.56 -14.33 -7.19
CA MET A 452 -29.55 -15.34 -6.84
C MET A 452 -30.84 -14.69 -6.37
N ILE A 453 -30.75 -13.73 -5.46
CA ILE A 453 -31.91 -13.07 -4.89
C ILE A 453 -32.60 -12.21 -5.93
N ALA A 454 -31.86 -11.43 -6.67
CA ALA A 454 -32.44 -10.63 -7.75
C ALA A 454 -33.18 -11.52 -8.75
N LYS A 455 -32.67 -12.71 -9.11
CA LYS A 455 -33.35 -13.68 -9.97
C LYS A 455 -34.54 -14.32 -9.29
N ALA A 456 -34.44 -14.70 -8.03
CA ALA A 456 -35.55 -15.25 -7.24
C ALA A 456 -36.73 -14.30 -7.17
N VAL A 457 -36.41 -13.01 -6.99
CA VAL A 457 -37.39 -11.93 -6.87
C VAL A 457 -38.12 -11.64 -8.20
N GLN A 458 -37.42 -11.83 -9.33
CA GLN A 458 -37.95 -11.52 -10.66
C GLN A 458 -38.61 -12.72 -11.39
N HIS A 459 -38.60 -13.90 -10.80
CA HIS A 459 -39.18 -15.08 -11.48
C HIS A 459 -40.64 -14.86 -11.85
N PRO A 460 -41.08 -15.08 -13.11
CA PRO A 460 -42.46 -14.80 -13.53
C PRO A 460 -43.52 -15.67 -12.87
N TYR A 461 -43.11 -16.83 -12.34
CA TYR A 461 -43.97 -17.62 -11.46
C TYR A 461 -43.65 -17.18 -10.03
N ASN A 462 -44.49 -16.38 -9.43
CA ASN A 462 -44.45 -16.04 -8.03
C ASN A 462 -44.31 -17.30 -7.18
N VAL A 463 -43.10 -17.77 -7.02
CA VAL A 463 -42.83 -18.93 -6.19
C VAL A 463 -43.22 -18.58 -4.78
N PRO A 464 -43.90 -19.41 -4.05
CA PRO A 464 -44.25 -19.14 -2.64
C PRO A 464 -43.04 -19.33 -1.74
N VAL A 465 -41.97 -18.60 -2.00
CA VAL A 465 -40.81 -18.56 -1.12
C VAL A 465 -41.20 -17.99 0.24
N PHE A 466 -42.28 -17.25 0.31
CA PHE A 466 -42.78 -16.58 1.51
C PHE A 466 -44.18 -16.99 1.91
N GLY A 467 -44.55 -18.28 1.75
CA GLY A 467 -45.81 -18.77 2.34
C GLY A 467 -47.07 -18.39 1.57
N GLY A 468 -47.05 -18.21 0.27
CA GLY A 468 -48.23 -18.18 -0.61
C GLY A 468 -49.02 -16.88 -0.68
N ALA A 469 -48.55 -15.79 -0.08
CA ALA A 469 -49.32 -14.54 0.00
C ALA A 469 -49.02 -13.51 -1.10
N LEU A 470 -48.19 -13.85 -2.10
CA LEU A 470 -47.61 -12.85 -3.01
C LEU A 470 -48.00 -13.04 -4.49
N THR A 471 -49.19 -13.48 -4.79
CA THR A 471 -49.69 -13.53 -6.16
C THR A 471 -50.03 -12.12 -6.63
N GLY A 472 -49.23 -11.57 -7.58
CA GLY A 472 -49.57 -10.36 -8.30
C GLY A 472 -48.59 -9.17 -8.14
N TYR A 473 -47.52 -9.30 -7.38
CA TYR A 473 -46.50 -8.27 -7.26
C TYR A 473 -45.25 -8.66 -8.02
N GLY A 474 -44.67 -7.72 -8.75
CA GLY A 474 -43.29 -7.88 -9.27
C GLY A 474 -42.35 -8.08 -8.09
N GLY A 475 -41.53 -9.16 -8.13
CA GLY A 475 -40.76 -9.57 -6.95
C GLY A 475 -39.85 -8.49 -6.38
N THR A 476 -39.36 -7.56 -7.23
CA THR A 476 -38.50 -6.46 -6.83
C THR A 476 -39.23 -5.42 -5.95
N ASP A 477 -40.50 -5.14 -6.26
CA ASP A 477 -41.30 -4.21 -5.48
C ASP A 477 -41.59 -4.78 -4.08
N PHE A 478 -41.73 -6.09 -3.98
CA PHE A 478 -41.89 -6.78 -2.69
C PHE A 478 -40.61 -6.72 -1.86
N PHE A 479 -39.46 -7.00 -2.46
CA PHE A 479 -38.18 -6.94 -1.76
C PHE A 479 -37.92 -5.52 -1.23
N LEU A 480 -38.15 -4.52 -2.06
CA LEU A 480 -38.00 -3.12 -1.65
C LEU A 480 -38.97 -2.75 -0.53
N ALA A 481 -40.23 -3.20 -0.58
CA ALA A 481 -41.17 -2.99 0.50
C ALA A 481 -40.76 -3.68 1.80
N MET A 482 -40.19 -4.88 1.72
CA MET A 482 -39.65 -5.61 2.85
C MET A 482 -38.41 -4.91 3.42
N VAL A 483 -37.49 -4.49 2.58
CA VAL A 483 -36.30 -3.70 2.96
C VAL A 483 -36.71 -2.37 3.56
N LEU A 484 -37.75 -1.72 3.06
CA LEU A 484 -38.31 -0.48 3.59
C LEU A 484 -39.28 -0.68 4.77
N GLY A 485 -39.51 -1.94 5.32
CA GLY A 485 -40.37 -2.23 6.48
C GLY A 485 -41.85 -1.95 6.26
N ALA A 486 -42.24 -1.77 5.01
CA ALA A 486 -43.65 -1.65 4.69
C ALA A 486 -44.30 -3.02 4.74
N PRO A 487 -45.51 -3.20 5.32
CA PRO A 487 -46.22 -4.45 5.21
C PRO A 487 -46.44 -4.78 3.74
N ALA A 488 -46.22 -6.04 3.39
CA ALA A 488 -46.32 -6.53 1.99
C ALA A 488 -47.67 -6.18 1.33
N SER A 489 -48.71 -5.98 2.14
CA SER A 489 -50.05 -5.54 1.71
C SER A 489 -50.08 -4.07 1.24
N LEU A 490 -49.07 -3.29 1.51
CA LEU A 490 -49.00 -1.86 1.15
C LEU A 490 -48.00 -1.60 0.00
N ALA A 491 -47.38 -2.64 -0.56
CA ALA A 491 -46.52 -2.51 -1.74
C ALA A 491 -47.41 -2.57 -3.00
N PRO A 492 -47.82 -1.44 -3.59
CA PRO A 492 -48.59 -1.49 -4.83
C PRO A 492 -47.66 -1.90 -5.98
N PRO A 493 -48.19 -2.57 -7.00
CA PRO A 493 -47.42 -2.83 -8.20
C PRO A 493 -46.90 -1.50 -8.77
N GLY A 494 -45.59 -1.39 -8.90
CA GLY A 494 -44.99 -0.20 -9.45
C GLY A 494 -44.40 0.77 -8.45
N ILE A 495 -43.92 0.29 -7.26
CA ILE A 495 -43.25 1.16 -6.27
C ILE A 495 -42.05 1.90 -6.85
N PHE A 496 -41.34 1.29 -7.83
CA PHE A 496 -40.29 1.95 -8.59
C PHE A 496 -40.81 3.14 -9.38
N ALA A 497 -41.97 2.96 -10.04
CA ALA A 497 -42.62 4.08 -10.75
C ALA A 497 -43.09 5.16 -9.79
N LEU A 498 -43.58 4.78 -8.61
CA LEU A 498 -44.01 5.73 -7.57
C LEU A 498 -42.87 6.55 -6.99
N LEU A 499 -41.68 5.95 -6.91
CA LEU A 499 -40.45 6.62 -6.46
C LEU A 499 -39.68 7.30 -7.57
N GLY A 500 -40.21 7.28 -8.81
CA GLY A 500 -39.54 7.86 -9.97
C GLY A 500 -38.30 7.08 -10.43
N LEU A 501 -38.16 5.83 -9.95
CA LEU A 501 -37.03 4.99 -10.28
C LEU A 501 -37.30 4.20 -11.57
N PRO A 502 -36.29 3.98 -12.44
CA PRO A 502 -36.45 3.16 -13.63
C PRO A 502 -36.74 1.71 -13.27
N LYS A 503 -37.49 1.03 -14.15
CA LYS A 503 -37.78 -0.40 -13.97
C LYS A 503 -36.48 -1.18 -13.91
N TYR A 504 -36.31 -1.93 -12.81
CA TYR A 504 -35.12 -2.76 -12.64
C TYR A 504 -35.21 -4.02 -13.50
N GLU A 505 -34.26 -4.19 -14.40
CA GLU A 505 -34.08 -5.44 -15.14
C GLU A 505 -32.85 -6.16 -14.56
N VAL A 506 -33.02 -7.41 -14.09
CA VAL A 506 -31.88 -8.21 -13.61
C VAL A 506 -30.89 -8.38 -14.73
N PRO A 507 -29.67 -7.87 -14.58
CA PRO A 507 -28.64 -8.11 -15.58
C PRO A 507 -28.32 -9.59 -15.69
N THR A 508 -27.90 -10.01 -16.88
CA THR A 508 -27.35 -11.37 -17.13
C THR A 508 -26.01 -11.53 -16.39
N ASP A 509 -25.30 -10.42 -16.19
CA ASP A 509 -24.02 -10.37 -15.51
C ASP A 509 -24.24 -10.32 -13.99
N ILE A 510 -23.34 -10.99 -13.27
CA ILE A 510 -23.38 -10.97 -11.81
C ILE A 510 -22.94 -9.59 -11.34
N GLN A 511 -23.69 -9.02 -10.43
CA GLN A 511 -23.45 -7.68 -9.91
C GLN A 511 -23.37 -7.69 -8.39
N GLY A 512 -22.82 -6.63 -7.86
CA GLY A 512 -22.70 -6.40 -6.45
C GLY A 512 -22.54 -4.91 -6.17
N PHE A 513 -21.42 -4.51 -5.64
CA PHE A 513 -21.03 -3.13 -5.45
C PHE A 513 -20.15 -2.65 -6.61
N ILE A 514 -20.42 -1.47 -7.12
CA ILE A 514 -19.57 -0.80 -8.13
C ILE A 514 -19.27 0.60 -7.63
N ASN A 515 -18.00 0.95 -7.64
CA ASN A 515 -17.53 2.30 -7.39
C ASN A 515 -16.65 2.76 -8.54
N GLU A 516 -16.98 3.90 -9.13
CA GLU A 516 -16.20 4.53 -10.18
C GLU A 516 -15.74 5.90 -9.69
N ASP A 517 -14.43 6.09 -9.69
CA ASP A 517 -13.79 7.33 -9.28
C ASP A 517 -13.01 7.92 -10.45
N HIS A 518 -13.23 9.22 -10.71
CA HIS A 518 -12.44 10.02 -11.64
C HIS A 518 -11.81 11.16 -10.89
N VAL A 519 -10.57 10.98 -10.48
CA VAL A 519 -9.82 11.97 -9.73
C VAL A 519 -8.89 12.73 -10.65
N ARG A 520 -8.99 14.05 -10.67
CA ARG A 520 -8.01 14.93 -11.29
C ARG A 520 -7.37 15.81 -10.24
N SER A 521 -6.07 15.69 -10.10
CA SER A 521 -5.25 16.49 -9.18
C SER A 521 -4.41 17.48 -9.98
N LYS A 522 -4.52 18.74 -9.64
CA LYS A 522 -3.66 19.80 -10.15
C LYS A 522 -2.90 20.44 -9.01
N SER A 523 -1.67 20.83 -9.26
CA SER A 523 -0.87 21.59 -8.32
C SER A 523 0.02 22.57 -9.07
N MET A 524 0.13 23.78 -8.52
CA MET A 524 1.15 24.74 -8.90
C MET A 524 1.90 25.14 -7.64
N ALA A 525 3.21 25.34 -7.76
CA ALA A 525 4.01 25.76 -6.61
C ALA A 525 5.14 26.68 -7.01
N VAL A 526 5.53 27.54 -6.08
CA VAL A 526 6.81 28.26 -6.09
C VAL A 526 7.53 27.92 -4.79
N PHE A 527 8.84 27.66 -4.90
CA PHE A 527 9.62 27.23 -3.78
C PHE A 527 11.05 27.80 -3.82
N GLY A 528 11.69 27.76 -2.68
CA GLY A 528 13.09 28.09 -2.60
C GLY A 528 13.69 27.71 -1.24
N GLU A 529 14.96 27.41 -1.26
CA GLU A 529 15.80 27.26 -0.07
C GLU A 529 16.98 28.25 -0.17
N MET A 530 17.30 28.87 0.95
CA MET A 530 18.44 29.76 1.12
C MET A 530 19.40 29.11 2.10
N TYR A 531 20.64 29.01 1.72
CA TYR A 531 21.74 28.47 2.50
C TYR A 531 22.65 29.63 2.90
N VAL A 532 22.87 29.78 4.19
CA VAL A 532 23.65 30.90 4.74
C VAL A 532 24.78 30.36 5.61
N ASP A 533 26.01 30.54 5.19
CA ASP A 533 27.19 30.24 5.99
C ASP A 533 27.38 31.36 7.03
N LEU A 534 26.92 31.07 8.26
CA LEU A 534 27.06 32.00 9.41
C LEU A 534 28.51 32.09 9.87
N SER A 535 29.29 31.05 9.65
CA SER A 535 30.72 30.94 9.83
C SER A 535 31.26 29.80 8.97
N GLU A 536 32.58 29.60 8.98
CA GLU A 536 33.24 28.47 8.28
C GLU A 536 32.74 27.08 8.74
N VAL A 537 32.12 26.96 9.92
CA VAL A 537 31.66 25.72 10.55
C VAL A 537 30.17 25.72 10.89
N THR A 538 29.44 26.77 10.49
CA THR A 538 27.98 26.84 10.83
C THR A 538 27.16 27.32 9.65
N LYS A 539 26.23 26.49 9.20
CA LYS A 539 25.32 26.79 8.09
C LYS A 539 23.88 26.85 8.61
N LEU A 540 23.13 27.83 8.13
CA LEU A 540 21.68 27.96 8.33
C LEU A 540 20.97 27.73 7.00
N THR A 541 19.95 26.85 7.00
CA THR A 541 19.06 26.64 5.86
C THR A 541 17.67 27.16 6.19
N VAL A 542 17.11 27.97 5.30
CA VAL A 542 15.73 28.46 5.37
C VAL A 542 15.02 28.09 4.07
N GLY A 543 13.97 27.29 4.15
CA GLY A 543 13.18 26.84 3.02
C GLY A 543 11.72 27.31 3.12
N LEU A 544 11.13 27.67 1.98
CA LEU A 544 9.72 28.00 1.85
C LEU A 544 9.16 27.42 0.54
N ARG A 545 7.95 26.91 0.61
CA ARG A 545 7.16 26.49 -0.57
C ARG A 545 5.71 26.85 -0.36
N TRP A 546 5.15 27.53 -1.31
CA TRP A 546 3.73 27.75 -1.44
C TRP A 546 3.16 26.86 -2.55
N ASN A 547 2.08 26.13 -2.27
CA ASN A 547 1.36 25.30 -3.21
C ASN A 547 -0.09 25.81 -3.33
N ASP A 548 -0.60 25.81 -4.55
CA ASP A 548 -2.01 25.91 -4.89
C ASP A 548 -2.44 24.56 -5.45
N ASN A 549 -3.30 23.86 -4.72
CA ASN A 549 -3.74 22.50 -5.03
C ASN A 549 -5.23 22.52 -5.35
N THR A 550 -5.62 21.71 -6.34
CA THR A 550 -7.03 21.44 -6.64
C THR A 550 -7.18 19.95 -6.87
N VAL A 551 -8.06 19.31 -6.12
CA VAL A 551 -8.50 17.94 -6.32
C VAL A 551 -9.96 17.95 -6.76
N LYS A 552 -10.22 17.50 -7.98
CA LYS A 552 -11.54 17.33 -8.51
C LYS A 552 -11.85 15.84 -8.56
N ASP A 553 -12.84 15.41 -7.80
CA ASP A 553 -13.29 14.05 -7.73
C ASP A 553 -14.71 13.91 -8.25
N SER A 554 -14.93 12.92 -9.11
CA SER A 554 -16.24 12.54 -9.59
C SER A 554 -16.47 11.07 -9.27
N VAL A 555 -17.30 10.82 -8.27
CA VAL A 555 -17.60 9.48 -7.76
C VAL A 555 -18.98 9.06 -8.21
N ALA A 556 -19.09 7.82 -8.70
CA ALA A 556 -20.35 7.17 -8.97
C ALA A 556 -20.34 5.79 -8.31
N SER A 557 -21.15 5.64 -7.27
CA SER A 557 -21.29 4.36 -6.55
C SER A 557 -22.66 3.76 -6.79
N CYS A 558 -22.73 2.47 -6.91
CA CYS A 558 -23.96 1.74 -7.10
C CYS A 558 -23.96 0.41 -6.35
N LEU A 559 -25.11 0.10 -5.75
CA LEU A 559 -25.38 -1.20 -5.13
C LEU A 559 -26.47 -1.92 -5.93
N THR A 560 -26.31 -3.21 -6.18
CA THR A 560 -27.12 -4.03 -7.11
C THR A 560 -28.64 -3.94 -6.96
N PHE A 561 -29.15 -3.60 -5.79
CA PHE A 561 -30.60 -3.46 -5.58
C PHE A 561 -31.21 -2.19 -6.19
N PHE A 562 -30.37 -1.25 -6.58
CA PHE A 562 -30.75 -0.02 -7.23
C PHE A 562 -30.18 -0.08 -8.63
N SER A 563 -30.99 -0.08 -9.67
CA SER A 563 -30.61 -0.26 -11.07
C SER A 563 -29.26 0.36 -11.43
N CYS A 564 -28.20 -0.44 -11.30
CA CYS A 564 -26.89 -0.03 -11.75
C CYS A 564 -26.84 0.03 -13.27
N PRO A 565 -26.28 1.09 -13.85
CA PRO A 565 -26.10 1.14 -15.29
C PRO A 565 -25.23 -0.03 -15.76
N LYS A 566 -25.63 -0.63 -16.89
CA LYS A 566 -24.83 -1.70 -17.50
C LYS A 566 -23.68 -1.06 -18.26
N TYR A 567 -22.47 -1.17 -17.75
CA TYR A 567 -21.27 -0.78 -18.48
C TYR A 567 -20.30 -1.94 -18.56
N PRO A 568 -19.82 -2.27 -19.75
CA PRO A 568 -18.66 -3.13 -19.89
C PRO A 568 -17.44 -2.43 -19.25
N LEU A 569 -16.60 -3.18 -18.56
CA LEU A 569 -15.36 -2.68 -17.93
C LEU A 569 -14.42 -1.99 -18.94
N SER A 570 -14.54 -2.34 -20.24
CA SER A 570 -13.79 -1.75 -21.33
C SER A 570 -14.27 -0.35 -21.76
N GLN A 571 -15.45 0.11 -21.29
CA GLN A 571 -15.96 1.39 -21.70
C GLN A 571 -15.28 2.53 -20.91
N LYS A 572 -14.65 3.47 -21.64
CA LYS A 572 -14.13 4.70 -21.01
C LYS A 572 -15.25 5.41 -20.27
N LEU A 573 -14.99 5.71 -19.03
CA LEU A 573 -15.92 6.38 -18.14
C LEU A 573 -16.06 7.85 -18.57
N THR A 574 -17.27 8.30 -18.80
CA THR A 574 -17.55 9.67 -19.25
C THR A 574 -18.06 10.58 -18.14
N GLY A 575 -18.10 10.08 -16.89
CA GLY A 575 -18.53 10.87 -15.72
C GLY A 575 -20.04 11.10 -15.61
N GLU A 576 -20.85 10.45 -16.49
CA GLU A 576 -22.30 10.63 -16.51
C GLU A 576 -23.08 9.50 -15.83
N TYR A 577 -22.41 8.61 -15.07
CA TYR A 577 -22.94 7.32 -14.72
C TYR A 577 -22.90 7.06 -13.23
N GLY A 578 -24.02 6.72 -12.67
CA GLY A 578 -24.25 6.34 -11.29
C GLY A 578 -25.63 6.74 -10.84
N PHE A 579 -26.13 6.04 -9.84
CA PHE A 579 -27.43 6.37 -9.25
C PHE A 579 -27.40 7.77 -8.63
N PHE A 580 -26.23 8.19 -8.15
CA PHE A 580 -25.98 9.52 -7.58
C PHE A 580 -24.56 9.97 -7.93
N PRO A 581 -24.31 10.48 -9.15
CA PRO A 581 -23.00 11.01 -9.47
C PRO A 581 -22.71 12.22 -8.56
N THR A 582 -21.65 12.12 -7.78
CA THR A 582 -21.19 13.18 -6.93
C THR A 582 -19.94 13.79 -7.53
N GLN A 583 -19.92 15.10 -7.71
CA GLN A 583 -18.73 15.83 -8.11
C GLN A 583 -18.34 16.80 -7.01
N VAL A 584 -17.11 16.65 -6.52
CA VAL A 584 -16.54 17.48 -5.49
C VAL A 584 -15.26 18.13 -6.02
N THR A 585 -15.06 19.37 -5.67
CA THR A 585 -13.81 20.09 -5.97
C THR A 585 -13.31 20.66 -4.66
N GLU A 586 -12.18 20.16 -4.21
CA GLU A 586 -11.47 20.69 -3.05
C GLU A 586 -10.26 21.47 -3.55
N SER A 587 -10.05 22.64 -2.97
CA SER A 587 -8.90 23.49 -3.27
C SER A 587 -8.30 23.97 -1.97
N ASP A 588 -6.99 23.84 -1.84
CA ASP A 588 -6.24 24.27 -0.68
C ASP A 588 -4.96 25.00 -1.08
N ASP A 589 -4.68 26.07 -0.36
CA ASP A 589 -3.39 26.73 -0.36
C ASP A 589 -2.56 26.19 0.79
N ALA A 590 -1.37 25.68 0.51
CA ALA A 590 -0.52 25.10 1.51
C ALA A 590 0.86 25.76 1.56
N LEU A 591 1.33 26.07 2.75
CA LEU A 591 2.67 26.59 2.99
C LEU A 591 3.52 25.56 3.73
N ALA A 592 4.58 25.09 3.11
CA ALA A 592 5.59 24.28 3.74
C ALA A 592 6.85 25.13 4.02
N TYR A 593 7.48 24.90 5.18
CA TYR A 593 8.69 25.61 5.54
C TYR A 593 9.70 24.69 6.22
N LYS A 594 10.96 25.11 6.13
CA LYS A 594 12.11 24.42 6.72
C LYS A 594 13.02 25.44 7.37
N LEU A 595 13.47 25.13 8.56
CA LEU A 595 14.53 25.83 9.24
C LEU A 595 15.50 24.78 9.77
N ALA A 596 16.76 24.84 9.32
CA ALA A 596 17.78 23.92 9.80
C ALA A 596 19.07 24.67 10.09
N ILE A 597 19.74 24.27 11.17
CA ILE A 597 21.07 24.73 11.51
C ILE A 597 21.97 23.52 11.66
N GLN A 598 23.12 23.58 11.03
CA GLN A 598 24.19 22.60 11.21
C GLN A 598 25.47 23.28 11.73
N HIS A 599 26.24 22.52 12.49
CA HIS A 599 27.47 22.97 13.06
C HIS A 599 28.52 21.85 13.03
N ASP A 600 29.63 22.09 12.36
CA ASP A 600 30.74 21.16 12.28
C ASP A 600 31.58 21.27 13.53
N LEU A 601 31.60 20.21 14.34
CA LEU A 601 32.41 20.09 15.54
C LEU A 601 33.89 19.84 15.19
N SER A 602 34.10 19.21 14.05
CA SER A 602 35.40 18.98 13.41
C SER A 602 35.15 18.64 11.94
N ASP A 603 36.19 18.47 11.12
CA ASP A 603 36.10 18.07 9.72
C ASP A 603 35.29 16.74 9.50
N ASN A 604 35.20 15.92 10.54
CA ASN A 604 34.58 14.59 10.48
C ASN A 604 33.33 14.45 11.38
N GLN A 605 32.85 15.53 11.99
CA GLN A 605 31.71 15.46 12.91
C GLN A 605 30.81 16.67 12.76
N MET A 606 29.57 16.45 12.45
CA MET A 606 28.54 17.47 12.33
C MET A 606 27.38 17.14 13.28
N VAL A 607 26.80 18.18 13.87
CA VAL A 607 25.54 18.16 14.60
C VAL A 607 24.55 19.10 13.94
N TYR A 608 23.26 18.73 13.93
CA TYR A 608 22.25 19.59 13.35
C TYR A 608 20.95 19.57 14.14
N ALA A 609 20.18 20.63 13.99
CA ALA A 609 18.79 20.68 14.41
C ALA A 609 17.94 21.24 13.27
N SER A 610 16.78 20.65 13.04
CA SER A 610 15.87 21.10 12.01
C SER A 610 14.41 21.11 12.47
N TYR A 611 13.62 22.00 11.89
CA TYR A 611 12.18 22.01 11.96
C TYR A 611 11.62 22.11 10.55
N THR A 612 10.87 21.08 10.14
CA THR A 612 10.36 20.95 8.78
C THR A 612 8.87 20.64 8.78
N THR A 613 8.17 21.20 7.80
CA THR A 613 6.73 20.94 7.60
C THR A 613 6.44 20.42 6.20
N ALA A 614 5.37 19.68 6.08
CA ALA A 614 4.82 19.28 4.79
C ALA A 614 3.30 19.15 4.91
N VAL A 615 2.61 19.26 3.76
CA VAL A 615 1.16 19.17 3.68
C VAL A 615 0.77 18.13 2.64
N LYS A 616 -0.20 17.29 3.00
CA LYS A 616 -0.87 16.37 2.08
C LYS A 616 -2.27 16.91 1.79
N ALA A 617 -2.61 17.04 0.50
CA ALA A 617 -3.88 17.61 0.07
C ALA A 617 -5.09 16.85 0.62
N GLY A 618 -6.16 17.56 0.92
CA GLY A 618 -7.47 17.01 1.21
C GLY A 618 -8.11 16.37 -0.03
N GLY A 619 -9.29 15.82 0.16
CA GLY A 619 -10.04 15.13 -0.89
C GLY A 619 -11.47 14.83 -0.48
N ASN A 620 -12.09 13.86 -1.15
CA ASN A 620 -13.46 13.45 -0.87
C ASN A 620 -13.56 11.96 -0.57
N ASN A 621 -14.44 11.61 0.36
CA ASN A 621 -14.73 10.22 0.69
C ASN A 621 -15.58 9.57 -0.40
N PRO A 622 -15.23 8.36 -0.84
CA PRO A 622 -16.09 7.59 -1.72
C PRO A 622 -17.35 7.20 -0.95
N ASN A 623 -18.52 7.64 -1.41
CA ASN A 623 -19.78 7.31 -0.78
C ASN A 623 -20.88 7.03 -1.80
N SER A 624 -21.86 6.20 -1.40
CA SER A 624 -23.01 5.81 -2.21
C SER A 624 -24.22 6.73 -2.07
N THR A 625 -24.13 7.77 -1.24
CA THR A 625 -25.28 8.63 -0.92
C THR A 625 -25.44 9.83 -1.85
N GLY A 626 -24.42 10.12 -2.65
CA GLY A 626 -24.41 11.27 -3.55
C GLY A 626 -24.23 12.61 -2.83
N THR A 627 -23.92 12.59 -1.55
CA THR A 627 -23.64 13.81 -0.77
C THR A 627 -22.13 13.98 -0.64
N PRO A 628 -21.56 15.16 -0.94
CA PRO A 628 -20.16 15.41 -0.70
C PRO A 628 -19.77 15.15 0.77
N ASP A 629 -18.70 14.42 0.98
CA ASP A 629 -18.14 14.15 2.32
C ASP A 629 -16.62 14.39 2.26
N PRO A 630 -16.18 15.67 2.21
CA PRO A 630 -14.77 15.99 2.09
C PRO A 630 -14.00 15.70 3.38
N TYR A 631 -12.73 15.34 3.23
CA TYR A 631 -11.75 15.31 4.32
C TYR A 631 -10.71 16.42 4.15
N ALA A 632 -10.24 16.95 5.28
CA ALA A 632 -9.29 18.05 5.31
C ALA A 632 -7.87 17.64 4.89
N PRO A 633 -7.01 18.59 4.51
CA PRO A 633 -5.57 18.38 4.36
C PRO A 633 -4.95 17.81 5.66
N GLU A 634 -3.86 17.06 5.50
CA GLU A 634 -3.02 16.58 6.58
C GLU A 634 -1.76 17.45 6.67
N GLU A 635 -1.48 17.98 7.84
CA GLU A 635 -0.33 18.84 8.10
C GLU A 635 0.64 18.14 9.05
N THR A 636 1.88 17.96 8.63
CA THR A 636 2.92 17.33 9.44
C THR A 636 4.05 18.30 9.74
N ALA A 637 4.47 18.35 11.00
CA ALA A 637 5.61 19.11 11.48
C ALA A 637 6.57 18.20 12.25
N VAL A 638 7.85 18.27 11.92
CA VAL A 638 8.90 17.46 12.56
C VAL A 638 10.02 18.35 13.08
N PHE A 639 10.30 18.21 14.36
CA PHE A 639 11.56 18.64 14.97
C PHE A 639 12.54 17.46 14.94
N GLU A 640 13.77 17.70 14.47
CA GLU A 640 14.82 16.69 14.42
C GLU A 640 16.13 17.24 14.98
N LEU A 641 16.82 16.44 15.79
CA LEU A 641 18.17 16.71 16.29
C LEU A 641 19.04 15.51 15.94
N GLY A 642 20.13 15.73 15.21
CA GLY A 642 20.97 14.64 14.73
C GLY A 642 22.45 14.95 14.76
N THR A 643 23.22 13.89 14.53
CA THR A 643 24.67 13.93 14.35
C THR A 643 25.09 13.04 13.22
N LYS A 644 26.10 13.45 12.49
CA LYS A 644 26.80 12.68 11.47
C LYS A 644 28.29 12.72 11.74
N SER A 645 28.91 11.56 11.79
CA SER A 645 30.27 11.44 12.27
C SER A 645 31.03 10.33 11.56
N ILE A 646 32.26 10.62 11.18
CA ILE A 646 33.27 9.68 10.76
C ILE A 646 34.31 9.62 11.88
N LEU A 647 34.35 8.52 12.60
CA LEU A 647 35.14 8.35 13.81
C LEU A 647 36.24 7.32 13.63
N MET A 648 37.16 7.20 14.63
CA MET A 648 38.18 6.16 14.67
C MET A 648 39.06 6.15 13.40
N ASP A 649 39.54 7.31 12.97
CA ASP A 649 40.37 7.51 11.77
C ASP A 649 39.75 6.93 10.51
N GLY A 650 38.40 7.13 10.32
CA GLY A 650 37.68 6.68 9.12
C GLY A 650 37.02 5.31 9.25
N SER A 651 37.28 4.57 10.31
CA SER A 651 36.79 3.19 10.46
C SER A 651 35.38 3.06 10.97
N LEU A 652 34.77 4.12 11.48
CA LEU A 652 33.39 4.11 11.97
C LEU A 652 32.63 5.30 11.40
N LEU A 653 31.70 5.05 10.50
CA LEU A 653 30.65 5.98 10.18
C LEU A 653 29.50 5.78 11.18
N PHE A 654 29.04 6.88 11.79
CA PHE A 654 27.95 6.85 12.76
C PHE A 654 27.03 8.04 12.56
N ASN A 655 25.78 7.78 12.18
CA ASN A 655 24.73 8.77 12.04
C ASN A 655 23.59 8.41 12.97
N ALA A 656 23.07 9.40 13.70
CA ALA A 656 21.92 9.19 14.60
C ALA A 656 21.06 10.45 14.66
N ALA A 657 19.75 10.26 14.81
CA ALA A 657 18.80 11.34 14.97
C ALA A 657 17.70 10.98 15.97
N TYR A 658 17.33 11.96 16.78
CA TYR A 658 16.07 12.00 17.52
C TYR A 658 15.09 12.86 16.75
N PHE A 659 13.85 12.43 16.64
CA PHE A 659 12.79 13.20 16.00
C PHE A 659 11.50 13.18 16.83
N GLN A 660 10.78 14.28 16.73
CA GLN A 660 9.42 14.43 17.23
C GLN A 660 8.55 14.91 16.09
N ASN A 661 7.55 14.11 15.74
CA ASN A 661 6.61 14.37 14.67
C ASN A 661 5.22 14.58 15.25
N THR A 662 4.58 15.68 14.86
CA THR A 662 3.18 15.96 15.12
C THR A 662 2.48 16.06 13.78
N THR A 663 1.41 15.28 13.60
CA THR A 663 0.57 15.31 12.41
C THR A 663 -0.84 15.70 12.82
N ASP A 664 -1.31 16.84 12.31
CA ASP A 664 -2.68 17.30 12.46
C ASP A 664 -3.50 16.75 11.29
N GLY A 665 -4.56 16.03 11.61
CA GLY A 665 -5.48 15.49 10.62
C GLY A 665 -4.94 14.34 9.77
N MET A 666 -4.11 13.45 10.29
CA MET A 666 -3.67 12.22 9.62
C MET A 666 -4.88 11.42 9.13
N LEU A 667 -4.86 10.95 7.89
CA LEU A 667 -5.96 10.18 7.33
C LEU A 667 -5.96 8.75 7.82
N ILE A 668 -7.05 8.37 8.49
CA ILE A 668 -7.34 7.00 8.91
C ILE A 668 -8.67 6.58 8.32
N SER A 669 -8.68 5.48 7.57
CA SER A 669 -9.89 4.92 6.99
C SER A 669 -10.59 3.97 7.94
N SER A 670 -11.90 4.00 7.90
CA SER A 670 -12.78 2.97 8.44
C SER A 670 -13.74 2.50 7.36
N ILE A 671 -13.98 1.20 7.29
CA ILE A 671 -15.00 0.65 6.40
C ILE A 671 -16.32 0.68 7.16
N VAL A 672 -17.22 1.52 6.72
CA VAL A 672 -18.54 1.72 7.35
C VAL A 672 -19.62 1.52 6.31
N GLU A 673 -20.66 0.77 6.68
CA GLU A 673 -21.78 0.45 5.78
C GLU A 673 -21.32 -0.14 4.44
N ALA A 674 -21.64 0.51 3.32
CA ALA A 674 -21.31 0.07 1.96
C ALA A 674 -20.13 0.84 1.35
N GLY A 675 -19.24 1.42 2.17
CA GLY A 675 -18.14 2.24 1.67
C GLY A 675 -17.01 2.39 2.67
N SER A 676 -16.01 3.17 2.29
CA SER A 676 -14.92 3.59 3.17
C SER A 676 -15.10 5.05 3.56
N LYS A 677 -14.77 5.36 4.80
CA LYS A 677 -14.74 6.72 5.32
C LYS A 677 -13.33 7.05 5.82
N ASN A 678 -12.72 8.07 5.25
CA ASN A 678 -11.48 8.64 5.73
C ASN A 678 -11.81 9.71 6.78
N ASN A 679 -11.16 9.60 7.91
CA ASN A 679 -11.29 10.52 9.03
C ASN A 679 -9.95 11.22 9.25
N ASN A 680 -10.00 12.51 9.58
CA ASN A 680 -8.81 13.24 10.00
C ASN A 680 -8.60 13.05 11.49
N VAL A 681 -7.42 12.58 11.90
CA VAL A 681 -7.08 12.21 13.27
C VAL A 681 -5.69 12.74 13.59
N ASP A 682 -5.53 13.39 14.71
CA ASP A 682 -4.21 13.86 15.13
C ASP A 682 -3.35 12.70 15.61
N ALA A 683 -2.05 12.78 15.35
CA ALA A 683 -1.09 11.76 15.75
C ALA A 683 0.23 12.37 16.23
N ASN A 684 0.84 11.72 17.23
CA ASN A 684 2.16 12.06 17.74
C ASN A 684 3.10 10.88 17.61
N ILE A 685 4.30 11.12 17.11
CA ILE A 685 5.31 10.10 16.89
C ILE A 685 6.67 10.59 17.34
N ASP A 686 7.26 9.92 18.31
CA ASP A 686 8.59 10.20 18.80
C ASP A 686 9.51 9.03 18.51
N GLY A 687 10.75 9.29 18.11
CA GLY A 687 11.64 8.20 17.80
C GLY A 687 13.12 8.56 17.84
N PHE A 688 13.92 7.50 17.85
CA PHE A 688 15.35 7.54 17.76
C PHE A 688 15.83 6.55 16.70
N GLU A 689 16.59 7.01 15.74
CA GLU A 689 17.09 6.18 14.65
C GLU A 689 18.57 6.45 14.35
N GLY A 690 19.15 5.57 13.54
CA GLY A 690 20.50 5.78 13.06
C GLY A 690 21.02 4.64 12.21
N ASN A 691 22.21 4.83 11.69
CA ASN A 691 23.01 3.80 11.04
C ASN A 691 24.49 3.93 11.43
N ALA A 692 25.17 2.81 11.45
CA ALA A 692 26.60 2.72 11.71
C ALA A 692 27.23 1.72 10.74
N ILE A 693 28.39 2.08 10.18
CA ILE A 693 29.25 1.20 9.39
C ILE A 693 30.59 1.12 10.12
N LEU A 694 30.98 -0.06 10.55
CA LEU A 694 32.22 -0.28 11.31
C LEU A 694 33.13 -1.25 10.57
N PHE A 695 34.31 -0.78 10.19
CA PHE A 695 35.39 -1.61 9.70
C PHE A 695 36.18 -2.19 10.86
N LEU A 696 36.06 -3.48 11.07
CA LEU A 696 36.83 -4.22 12.08
C LEU A 696 38.24 -4.57 11.59
N SER A 697 38.42 -4.66 10.28
CA SER A 697 39.66 -4.85 9.56
C SER A 697 39.49 -4.43 8.10
N GLU A 698 40.56 -4.47 7.30
CA GLU A 698 40.48 -4.24 5.83
C GLU A 698 39.53 -5.18 5.09
N THR A 699 39.16 -6.29 5.71
CA THR A 699 38.34 -7.35 5.12
C THR A 699 37.05 -7.62 5.87
N THR A 700 36.77 -6.91 6.97
CA THR A 700 35.61 -7.20 7.80
C THR A 700 34.84 -5.91 8.10
N ARG A 701 33.59 -5.83 7.67
CA ARG A 701 32.68 -4.70 7.86
C ARG A 701 31.41 -5.15 8.59
N LEU A 702 30.95 -4.36 9.54
CA LEU A 702 29.63 -4.47 10.19
C LEU A 702 28.77 -3.27 9.80
N ASP A 703 27.60 -3.53 9.25
CA ASP A 703 26.59 -2.51 8.94
C ASP A 703 25.42 -2.67 9.92
N PHE A 704 25.05 -1.62 10.63
CA PHE A 704 23.94 -1.64 11.58
C PHE A 704 23.04 -0.44 11.38
N SER A 705 21.74 -0.68 11.16
CA SER A 705 20.72 0.36 11.07
C SER A 705 19.58 0.04 12.03
N TRP A 706 19.01 1.07 12.68
CA TRP A 706 17.94 0.88 13.67
C TRP A 706 16.92 2.02 13.64
N LEU A 707 15.71 1.72 14.10
CA LEU A 707 14.67 2.66 14.49
C LEU A 707 13.99 2.15 15.76
N ALA A 708 13.85 3.03 16.75
CA ALA A 708 12.96 2.84 17.88
C ALA A 708 11.96 4.01 17.89
N VAL A 709 10.68 3.68 17.83
CA VAL A 709 9.60 4.66 17.65
C VAL A 709 8.46 4.38 18.61
N LYS A 710 7.79 5.43 19.08
CA LYS A 710 6.50 5.39 19.74
C LYS A 710 5.54 6.26 18.98
N SER A 711 4.42 5.68 18.57
CA SER A 711 3.34 6.39 17.88
C SER A 711 2.07 6.33 18.71
N GLU A 712 1.31 7.42 18.75
CA GLU A 712 0.07 7.53 19.52
C GLU A 712 -0.98 8.31 18.72
N ILE A 713 -2.20 7.79 18.68
CA ILE A 713 -3.38 8.47 18.15
C ILE A 713 -3.82 9.53 19.17
N GLY A 714 -4.15 10.73 18.69
CA GLY A 714 -4.73 11.81 19.50
C GLY A 714 -6.13 11.49 20.02
N ASP A 715 -6.81 12.50 20.55
CA ASP A 715 -8.15 12.34 21.14
C ASP A 715 -9.18 12.05 20.03
N PHE A 716 -9.54 10.77 19.86
CA PHE A 716 -10.42 10.33 18.80
C PHE A 716 -11.22 9.08 19.15
N SER A 717 -12.41 9.00 18.58
CA SER A 717 -13.28 7.83 18.69
C SER A 717 -13.95 7.53 17.36
N LEU A 718 -14.00 6.25 16.98
CA LEU A 718 -14.67 5.81 15.76
C LEU A 718 -15.39 4.48 15.96
N ILE A 719 -16.23 4.11 15.01
CA ILE A 719 -16.95 2.85 15.03
C ILE A 719 -15.99 1.75 14.59
N ASN A 720 -15.86 0.70 15.42
CA ASN A 720 -15.15 -0.50 15.01
C ASN A 720 -16.00 -1.29 13.98
N PRO A 721 -15.60 -1.39 12.71
CA PRO A 721 -16.40 -2.05 11.68
C PRO A 721 -16.59 -3.54 11.95
N LEU A 722 -15.68 -4.15 12.72
CA LEU A 722 -15.76 -5.56 13.11
C LEU A 722 -16.59 -5.79 14.38
N ASN A 723 -16.87 -4.74 15.13
CA ASN A 723 -17.74 -4.79 16.29
C ASN A 723 -18.53 -3.47 16.44
N PRO A 724 -19.37 -3.11 15.47
CA PRO A 724 -20.03 -1.80 15.45
C PRO A 724 -20.97 -1.57 16.63
N ASN A 725 -21.41 -2.62 17.29
CA ASN A 725 -22.32 -2.55 18.42
C ASN A 725 -21.60 -2.61 19.77
N GLY A 726 -20.27 -2.65 19.79
CA GLY A 726 -19.49 -2.78 21.03
C GLY A 726 -19.87 -4.04 21.83
N ALA A 727 -20.27 -5.11 21.13
CA ALA A 727 -20.74 -6.32 21.79
C ALA A 727 -19.59 -7.06 22.45
N THR A 728 -19.71 -7.34 23.75
CA THR A 728 -18.73 -8.09 24.54
C THR A 728 -19.13 -9.55 24.72
N GLN A 729 -20.39 -9.88 24.48
CA GLN A 729 -20.91 -11.25 24.60
C GLN A 729 -21.94 -11.53 23.52
N LEU A 730 -21.88 -12.72 22.93
CA LEU A 730 -22.92 -13.27 22.12
C LEU A 730 -23.97 -13.93 23.03
N LEU A 731 -25.17 -13.39 23.03
CA LEU A 731 -26.28 -14.09 23.70
C LEU A 731 -26.77 -15.22 22.82
N SER A 732 -27.01 -16.38 23.44
CA SER A 732 -27.65 -17.51 22.77
C SER A 732 -28.94 -17.05 22.09
N PRO A 733 -29.29 -17.59 20.91
CA PRO A 733 -30.50 -17.20 20.21
C PRO A 733 -31.69 -17.47 21.09
N VAL A 734 -32.46 -16.43 21.40
CA VAL A 734 -33.78 -16.60 22.03
C VAL A 734 -34.75 -17.02 20.96
N ILE A 735 -34.96 -18.32 20.84
CA ILE A 735 -35.74 -18.98 19.78
C ILE A 735 -37.25 -18.61 19.86
N ASN A 736 -37.71 -17.89 20.85
CA ASN A 736 -39.15 -17.90 21.20
C ASN A 736 -39.97 -16.65 20.88
N ALA A 737 -39.48 -15.69 20.09
CA ALA A 737 -40.28 -14.48 19.85
C ALA A 737 -40.49 -14.10 18.39
N ASP A 738 -39.90 -14.79 17.44
CA ASP A 738 -40.09 -14.52 16.01
C ASP A 738 -40.49 -15.78 15.26
N PRO A 739 -41.64 -15.77 14.56
CA PRO A 739 -42.05 -16.90 13.72
C PRO A 739 -41.08 -17.24 12.60
N GLN A 740 -40.06 -16.42 12.34
CA GLN A 740 -39.06 -16.55 11.32
C GLN A 740 -37.63 -16.89 11.83
N GLY A 741 -37.49 -17.06 13.12
CA GLY A 741 -36.56 -18.01 13.72
C GLY A 741 -35.12 -17.58 14.00
N ILE A 742 -34.58 -16.42 13.66
CA ILE A 742 -33.19 -16.10 14.00
C ILE A 742 -33.01 -14.64 14.43
N VAL A 743 -33.18 -14.41 15.74
CA VAL A 743 -32.78 -13.16 16.35
C VAL A 743 -31.59 -13.43 17.24
N ARG A 744 -30.46 -12.84 16.93
CA ARG A 744 -29.29 -12.82 17.82
C ARG A 744 -29.28 -11.53 18.63
N TYR A 745 -28.96 -11.66 19.90
CA TYR A 745 -28.75 -10.54 20.79
C TYR A 745 -27.29 -10.45 21.17
N ALA A 746 -26.74 -9.26 21.17
CA ALA A 746 -25.42 -8.97 21.70
C ALA A 746 -25.53 -8.02 22.89
N VAL A 747 -24.72 -8.21 23.90
CA VAL A 747 -24.67 -7.36 25.09
C VAL A 747 -23.36 -6.61 25.09
N THR A 748 -23.41 -5.30 25.35
CA THR A 748 -22.23 -4.48 25.62
C THR A 748 -21.86 -4.50 27.09
N ASP A 749 -20.66 -4.04 27.45
CA ASP A 749 -20.24 -3.82 28.86
C ASP A 749 -21.18 -2.87 29.61
N ALA A 750 -21.85 -1.96 28.91
CA ALA A 750 -22.88 -1.09 29.47
C ALA A 750 -24.24 -1.80 29.70
N GLY A 751 -24.33 -3.10 29.41
CA GLY A 751 -25.54 -3.89 29.57
C GLY A 751 -26.62 -3.62 28.49
N VAL A 752 -26.26 -2.97 27.39
CA VAL A 752 -27.19 -2.68 26.31
C VAL A 752 -27.39 -3.93 25.46
N ILE A 753 -28.63 -4.33 25.27
CA ILE A 753 -29.00 -5.48 24.45
C ILE A 753 -29.40 -4.99 23.07
N PHE A 754 -28.65 -5.40 22.06
CA PHE A 754 -28.97 -5.14 20.66
C PHE A 754 -29.68 -6.36 20.04
N LYS A 755 -30.86 -6.11 19.50
CA LYS A 755 -31.56 -7.06 18.67
C LYS A 755 -31.09 -6.90 17.22
N SER A 756 -30.26 -7.81 16.76
CA SER A 756 -29.80 -7.81 15.38
C SER A 756 -30.78 -8.57 14.50
N ALA A 757 -31.79 -7.90 14.03
CA ALA A 757 -32.46 -8.32 12.80
C ALA A 757 -31.72 -7.65 11.64
N GLY A 758 -30.55 -8.15 11.31
CA GLY A 758 -29.73 -7.57 10.30
C GLY A 758 -28.88 -6.41 10.78
N SER A 759 -27.61 -6.59 10.75
CA SER A 759 -26.61 -5.53 10.93
C SER A 759 -26.63 -4.50 9.80
N LEU A 760 -27.47 -4.68 8.81
CA LEU A 760 -27.82 -3.67 7.85
C LEU A 760 -28.92 -2.81 8.43
N CYS A 761 -28.51 -1.85 9.19
CA CYS A 761 -29.26 -0.62 9.29
C CYS A 761 -29.18 0.10 7.95
N LEU A 762 -29.74 -0.51 6.91
CA LEU A 762 -30.16 0.22 5.74
C LEU A 762 -31.22 1.18 6.19
N ALA A 763 -30.83 2.44 6.34
CA ALA A 763 -31.63 3.55 6.88
C ALA A 763 -33.14 3.44 6.59
N PRO A 764 -33.96 3.96 7.34
CA PRO A 764 -34.38 4.21 8.72
C PRO A 764 -35.29 3.14 9.27
N PHE A 765 -34.78 1.93 9.47
CA PHE A 765 -35.63 0.74 9.77
C PHE A 765 -35.71 0.45 11.26
N ASN A 766 -36.86 0.63 11.81
CA ASN A 766 -37.25 0.04 13.09
C ASN A 766 -38.50 -0.83 12.92
N PRO A 767 -38.43 -2.09 12.53
CA PRO A 767 -39.60 -2.91 12.35
C PRO A 767 -40.23 -3.42 13.64
N ALA A 768 -39.58 -3.28 14.81
CA ALA A 768 -40.08 -3.92 16.03
C ALA A 768 -39.81 -3.20 17.34
N GLY A 769 -39.66 -1.87 17.34
CA GLY A 769 -39.50 -1.10 18.59
C GLY A 769 -38.16 -1.34 19.31
N GLY A 770 -37.12 -1.85 18.62
CA GLY A 770 -35.75 -1.88 19.10
C GLY A 770 -35.08 -0.53 18.98
N VAL A 771 -33.82 -0.44 19.39
CA VAL A 771 -32.98 0.76 19.24
C VAL A 771 -33.05 1.22 17.78
N PRO A 772 -33.31 2.49 17.50
CA PRO A 772 -33.36 2.99 16.13
C PRO A 772 -32.08 2.66 15.39
N CYS A 773 -32.20 2.13 14.18
CA CYS A 773 -31.08 1.94 13.27
C CYS A 773 -30.43 3.24 12.77
N SER A 774 -30.83 4.37 13.28
CA SER A 774 -30.22 5.68 13.02
C SER A 774 -28.86 5.88 13.71
N ASN A 775 -28.45 4.95 14.58
CA ASN A 775 -27.10 5.02 15.15
C ASN A 775 -26.18 4.08 14.35
N PRO A 776 -25.20 4.62 13.64
CA PRO A 776 -24.26 3.84 12.80
C PRO A 776 -23.40 2.87 13.61
N GLY A 777 -23.42 2.92 14.94
CA GLY A 777 -22.68 2.07 15.87
C GLY A 777 -22.28 2.79 17.14
N ILE A 778 -21.58 2.08 18.02
CA ILE A 778 -21.00 2.64 19.25
C ILE A 778 -19.58 3.07 18.95
N LEU A 779 -19.27 4.32 19.26
CA LEU A 779 -17.94 4.87 19.15
C LEU A 779 -17.01 4.17 20.16
N THR A 780 -15.90 3.66 19.65
CA THR A 780 -14.81 3.09 20.44
C THR A 780 -13.71 4.15 20.53
N ASP A 781 -13.30 4.47 21.75
CA ASP A 781 -12.19 5.38 21.99
C ASP A 781 -10.87 4.72 21.59
N VAL A 782 -10.10 5.38 20.74
CA VAL A 782 -8.78 4.92 20.26
C VAL A 782 -7.64 5.85 20.68
N THR A 783 -7.93 6.79 21.58
CA THR A 783 -6.96 7.76 22.11
C THR A 783 -5.78 7.03 22.76
N GLY A 784 -4.56 7.37 22.35
CA GLY A 784 -3.33 6.76 22.85
C GLY A 784 -3.00 5.38 22.27
N ASN A 785 -3.83 4.84 21.36
CA ASN A 785 -3.50 3.63 20.64
C ASN A 785 -2.33 3.86 19.69
N GLN A 786 -1.58 2.79 19.43
CA GLN A 786 -0.50 2.78 18.45
C GLN A 786 -1.07 2.94 17.04
N LEU A 787 -0.39 3.72 16.20
CA LEU A 787 -0.74 3.81 14.78
C LEU A 787 -0.60 2.45 14.07
N PRO A 788 -1.46 2.16 13.10
CA PRO A 788 -1.30 0.96 12.28
C PRO A 788 0.08 0.93 11.59
N GLN A 789 0.59 -0.26 11.30
CA GLN A 789 1.85 -0.45 10.57
C GLN A 789 3.06 0.31 11.18
N SER A 790 3.07 0.55 12.49
CA SER A 790 4.12 1.29 13.19
C SER A 790 4.82 0.42 14.25
N PRO A 791 5.76 -0.46 13.86
CA PRO A 791 6.48 -1.29 14.82
C PRO A 791 7.35 -0.43 15.74
N GLU A 792 7.34 -0.72 17.05
CA GLU A 792 8.12 0.05 18.04
C GLU A 792 9.64 -0.06 17.86
N LEU A 793 10.11 -1.16 17.28
CA LEU A 793 11.54 -1.42 17.08
C LEU A 793 11.78 -2.16 15.78
N SER A 794 12.68 -1.64 14.96
CA SER A 794 13.18 -2.27 13.75
C SER A 794 14.70 -2.12 13.68
N TYR A 795 15.41 -3.15 13.26
CA TYR A 795 16.85 -3.03 12.97
C TYR A 795 17.32 -4.05 11.95
N SER A 796 18.41 -3.71 11.27
CA SER A 796 19.16 -4.57 10.35
C SER A 796 20.62 -4.58 10.77
N LEU A 797 21.22 -5.79 10.85
CA LEU A 797 22.62 -6.01 11.16
C LEU A 797 23.23 -6.90 10.09
N SER A 798 24.27 -6.43 9.40
CA SER A 798 24.99 -7.20 8.39
C SER A 798 26.46 -7.33 8.74
N LEU A 799 26.99 -8.54 8.57
CA LEU A 799 28.42 -8.83 8.60
C LEU A 799 28.89 -9.09 7.18
N ASN A 800 29.90 -8.35 6.75
CA ASN A 800 30.61 -8.57 5.48
C ASN A 800 32.03 -9.02 5.79
N GLN A 801 32.48 -10.09 5.10
CA GLN A 801 33.82 -10.64 5.24
C GLN A 801 34.41 -10.97 3.86
N ASP A 802 35.50 -10.32 3.54
CA ASP A 802 36.26 -10.59 2.31
C ASP A 802 37.40 -11.56 2.59
N TYR A 803 37.57 -12.48 1.65
CA TYR A 803 38.66 -13.42 1.59
C TYR A 803 39.46 -13.18 0.31
N ASN A 804 40.57 -12.46 0.44
CA ASN A 804 41.45 -12.12 -0.68
C ASN A 804 42.39 -13.29 -0.96
N THR A 805 42.46 -13.70 -2.24
CA THR A 805 43.36 -14.72 -2.75
C THR A 805 44.07 -14.21 -4.00
N ASP A 806 45.14 -14.90 -4.45
CA ASP A 806 45.82 -14.58 -5.72
C ASP A 806 44.88 -14.68 -6.93
N GLY A 807 43.83 -15.50 -6.83
CA GLY A 807 42.87 -15.74 -7.92
C GLY A 807 41.66 -14.79 -7.93
N GLY A 808 41.34 -14.11 -6.81
CA GLY A 808 40.18 -13.26 -6.72
C GLY A 808 39.75 -13.05 -5.27
N VAL A 809 38.67 -12.28 -5.12
CA VAL A 809 38.03 -11.95 -3.85
C VAL A 809 36.77 -12.79 -3.67
N THR A 810 36.59 -13.36 -2.49
CA THR A 810 35.32 -13.98 -2.08
C THR A 810 34.72 -13.18 -0.95
N THR A 811 33.60 -12.54 -1.21
CA THR A 811 32.83 -11.78 -0.20
C THR A 811 31.74 -12.66 0.38
N PHE A 812 31.70 -12.79 1.69
CA PHE A 812 30.62 -13.41 2.44
C PHE A 812 29.82 -12.34 3.15
N ARG A 813 28.52 -12.32 2.95
CA ARG A 813 27.56 -11.45 3.63
C ARG A 813 26.54 -12.27 4.41
N LEU A 814 26.28 -11.91 5.66
CA LEU A 814 25.20 -12.41 6.48
C LEU A 814 24.43 -11.23 7.06
N THR A 815 23.12 -11.20 6.83
CA THR A 815 22.23 -10.13 7.31
C THR A 815 21.18 -10.74 8.23
N TYR A 816 20.98 -10.10 9.38
CA TYR A 816 19.88 -10.37 10.30
C TYR A 816 18.98 -9.13 10.39
N ARG A 817 17.68 -9.31 10.20
CA ARG A 817 16.69 -8.25 10.29
C ARG A 817 15.64 -8.60 11.34
N TYR A 818 15.24 -7.61 12.09
CA TYR A 818 14.21 -7.70 13.12
C TYR A 818 13.22 -6.55 13.01
N GLN A 819 11.95 -6.87 13.17
CA GLN A 819 10.87 -5.93 13.34
C GLN A 819 9.93 -6.43 14.43
N SER A 820 9.59 -5.57 15.40
CA SER A 820 8.66 -5.92 16.47
C SER A 820 7.23 -6.10 15.96
N GLU A 821 6.37 -6.68 16.79
CA GLU A 821 4.93 -6.74 16.51
C GLU A 821 4.36 -5.35 16.24
N ARG A 822 3.30 -5.31 15.45
CA ARG A 822 2.54 -4.11 15.11
C ARG A 822 1.07 -4.44 14.89
N PHE A 823 0.22 -3.43 14.81
CA PHE A 823 -1.20 -3.61 14.56
C PHE A 823 -1.56 -3.24 13.12
N GLY A 824 -2.57 -3.92 12.57
CA GLY A 824 -3.15 -3.63 11.27
C GLY A 824 -4.32 -2.64 11.34
N ASP A 825 -4.87 -2.40 12.54
CA ASP A 825 -5.98 -1.50 12.77
C ASP A 825 -5.68 -0.46 13.87
N VAL A 826 -6.50 0.57 13.94
CA VAL A 826 -6.40 1.65 14.93
C VAL A 826 -6.94 1.25 16.31
N PHE A 827 -7.63 0.13 16.40
CA PHE A 827 -8.21 -0.37 17.66
C PHE A 827 -7.21 -1.16 18.48
N ASN A 828 -6.04 -1.45 17.92
CA ASN A 828 -5.00 -2.34 18.47
C ASN A 828 -5.59 -3.69 18.89
N SER A 829 -6.47 -4.23 18.07
CA SER A 829 -7.17 -5.46 18.34
C SER A 829 -6.24 -6.68 18.22
N GLU A 830 -6.48 -7.72 19.04
CA GLU A 830 -5.70 -8.96 19.01
C GLU A 830 -5.76 -9.61 17.62
N ARG A 831 -6.91 -9.55 16.93
CA ARG A 831 -7.07 -10.10 15.58
C ARG A 831 -6.26 -9.35 14.50
N ALA A 832 -5.94 -8.08 14.73
CA ALA A 832 -5.13 -7.24 13.85
C ALA A 832 -3.65 -7.23 14.21
N THR A 833 -3.25 -8.04 15.21
CA THR A 833 -1.85 -8.14 15.61
C THR A 833 -1.04 -8.89 14.56
N MET A 834 -0.02 -8.24 14.05
CA MET A 834 0.99 -8.81 13.19
C MET A 834 2.25 -9.08 14.01
N ASN A 835 2.61 -10.36 14.12
CA ASN A 835 3.71 -10.81 14.95
C ASN A 835 5.05 -10.22 14.52
N GLU A 836 6.03 -10.30 15.42
CA GLU A 836 7.42 -9.92 15.12
C GLU A 836 8.00 -10.68 13.92
N HIS A 837 8.80 -9.99 13.12
CA HIS A 837 9.49 -10.55 11.96
C HIS A 837 10.97 -10.75 12.25
N LYS A 838 11.52 -11.88 11.81
CA LYS A 838 12.95 -12.22 11.94
C LYS A 838 13.44 -12.86 10.65
N TYR A 839 14.34 -12.20 9.96
CA TYR A 839 14.92 -12.72 8.73
C TYR A 839 16.42 -12.93 8.86
N PHE A 840 16.89 -14.01 8.23
CA PHE A 840 18.30 -14.27 8.01
C PHE A 840 18.53 -14.42 6.51
N ASP A 841 19.43 -13.62 5.97
CA ASP A 841 19.81 -13.68 4.57
C ASP A 841 21.32 -13.84 4.46
N THR A 842 21.77 -14.48 3.39
CA THR A 842 23.19 -14.63 3.08
C THR A 842 23.45 -14.49 1.60
N LYS A 843 24.61 -13.94 1.26
CA LYS A 843 25.16 -13.90 -0.11
C LYS A 843 26.65 -14.20 -0.06
N ILE A 844 27.12 -15.05 -0.97
CA ILE A 844 28.53 -15.33 -1.18
C ILE A 844 28.84 -14.99 -2.62
N THR A 845 29.75 -14.06 -2.84
CA THR A 845 30.15 -13.60 -4.17
C THR A 845 31.63 -13.90 -4.40
N TYR A 846 31.96 -14.50 -5.51
CA TYR A 846 33.35 -14.64 -5.97
C TYR A 846 33.59 -13.81 -7.22
N GLN A 847 34.63 -12.98 -7.19
CA GLN A 847 35.07 -12.14 -8.30
C GLN A 847 36.57 -12.37 -8.54
N PRO A 848 37.00 -12.83 -9.72
CA PRO A 848 38.40 -13.00 -10.04
C PRO A 848 39.11 -11.64 -10.25
N ASN A 849 40.39 -11.56 -9.90
CA ASN A 849 41.19 -10.33 -10.01
C ASN A 849 41.42 -9.88 -11.46
N ASP A 850 41.50 -10.81 -12.39
CA ASP A 850 41.90 -10.52 -13.79
C ASP A 850 40.73 -10.68 -14.79
N ALA A 851 39.47 -10.65 -14.33
CA ALA A 851 38.34 -10.84 -15.20
C ALA A 851 37.12 -10.03 -14.74
N ASN A 852 36.30 -9.58 -15.69
CA ASN A 852 35.15 -8.72 -15.47
C ASN A 852 33.86 -9.53 -15.24
N TRP A 853 33.92 -10.64 -14.48
CA TRP A 853 32.75 -11.44 -14.15
C TRP A 853 32.73 -11.80 -12.66
N PHE A 854 31.56 -12.08 -12.16
CA PHE A 854 31.38 -12.65 -10.83
C PHE A 854 30.36 -13.78 -10.85
N VAL A 855 30.42 -14.60 -9.81
CA VAL A 855 29.39 -15.59 -9.46
C VAL A 855 28.97 -15.37 -8.01
N SER A 856 27.66 -15.31 -7.77
CA SER A 856 27.11 -15.25 -6.41
C SER A 856 26.15 -16.41 -6.15
N VAL A 857 26.15 -16.89 -4.90
CA VAL A 857 25.11 -17.77 -4.39
C VAL A 857 24.47 -17.05 -3.21
N TYR A 858 23.15 -17.04 -3.19
CA TYR A 858 22.42 -16.36 -2.12
C TYR A 858 21.26 -17.18 -1.56
N GLY A 859 20.82 -16.81 -0.38
CA GLY A 859 19.59 -17.29 0.23
C GLY A 859 18.92 -16.18 1.04
N LYS A 860 17.66 -15.90 0.75
CA LYS A 860 16.79 -15.01 1.52
C LYS A 860 15.88 -15.83 2.42
N ASN A 861 15.57 -15.31 3.59
CA ASN A 861 14.71 -15.96 4.58
C ASN A 861 15.14 -17.39 4.88
N LEU A 862 16.40 -17.57 5.30
CA LEU A 862 16.99 -18.90 5.54
C LEU A 862 16.23 -19.73 6.57
N ALA A 863 15.60 -19.09 7.56
CA ALA A 863 14.74 -19.73 8.56
C ALA A 863 13.45 -20.29 7.94
N ASN A 864 13.05 -19.80 6.77
CA ASN A 864 11.79 -20.11 6.09
C ASN A 864 10.56 -19.75 6.93
N ASP A 865 10.66 -18.66 7.67
CA ASP A 865 9.55 -18.11 8.44
C ASP A 865 8.68 -17.22 7.54
N GLN A 866 7.38 -17.37 7.66
CA GLN A 866 6.42 -16.51 6.95
C GLN A 866 5.60 -15.73 7.97
N PHE A 867 5.40 -14.47 7.67
CA PHE A 867 4.76 -13.50 8.56
C PHE A 867 3.61 -12.80 7.84
N VAL A 868 2.70 -12.25 8.62
CA VAL A 868 1.67 -11.34 8.12
C VAL A 868 2.31 -10.02 7.74
N GLY A 869 2.32 -9.70 6.45
CA GLY A 869 2.87 -8.46 5.92
C GLY A 869 1.90 -7.29 6.05
N THR A 870 0.64 -7.54 5.68
CA THR A 870 -0.47 -6.60 5.73
C THR A 870 -1.68 -7.28 6.33
N TRP A 871 -2.46 -6.54 7.09
CA TRP A 871 -3.75 -6.97 7.61
C TRP A 871 -4.82 -5.96 7.24
N ALA A 872 -5.99 -6.42 6.86
CA ALA A 872 -7.14 -5.55 6.68
C ALA A 872 -8.46 -6.26 7.02
N ALA A 873 -9.47 -5.47 7.35
CA ALA A 873 -10.83 -5.92 7.57
C ALA A 873 -11.69 -5.65 6.34
N GLY A 874 -12.44 -6.65 5.91
CA GLY A 874 -13.46 -6.49 4.89
C GLY A 874 -14.69 -5.77 5.43
N SER A 875 -15.56 -5.38 4.51
CA SER A 875 -16.84 -4.76 4.85
C SER A 875 -17.70 -5.70 5.71
N PRO A 876 -18.49 -5.17 6.67
CA PRO A 876 -19.56 -5.93 7.32
C PRO A 876 -20.53 -6.58 6.33
N LEU A 877 -20.72 -5.99 5.15
CA LEU A 877 -21.49 -6.57 4.05
C LEU A 877 -20.86 -7.85 3.50
N GLN A 878 -19.56 -8.04 3.67
CA GLN A 878 -18.80 -9.22 3.30
C GLN A 878 -18.69 -10.22 4.46
N GLY A 879 -19.49 -10.07 5.51
CA GLY A 879 -19.49 -10.94 6.69
C GLY A 879 -18.39 -10.62 7.72
N GLY A 880 -17.73 -9.48 7.64
CA GLY A 880 -16.66 -9.08 8.57
C GLY A 880 -15.39 -9.94 8.41
N ASN A 881 -15.13 -10.45 7.22
CA ASN A 881 -13.91 -11.20 6.92
C ASN A 881 -12.66 -10.34 7.18
N THR A 882 -11.61 -10.98 7.63
CA THR A 882 -10.29 -10.36 7.69
C THR A 882 -9.35 -11.08 6.76
N PHE A 883 -8.45 -10.34 6.16
CA PHE A 883 -7.49 -10.89 5.22
C PHE A 883 -6.11 -10.31 5.46
N SER A 884 -5.12 -11.09 5.03
CA SER A 884 -3.71 -10.74 5.22
C SER A 884 -2.91 -11.07 3.98
N THR A 885 -1.90 -10.27 3.71
CA THR A 885 -0.82 -10.68 2.83
C THR A 885 0.28 -11.33 3.65
N TYR A 886 1.04 -12.20 3.01
CA TYR A 886 2.11 -12.94 3.66
C TYR A 886 3.45 -12.63 3.00
N THR A 887 4.51 -12.73 3.77
CA THR A 887 5.88 -12.58 3.27
C THR A 887 6.30 -13.80 2.48
N ASP A 888 7.25 -13.63 1.57
CA ASP A 888 7.75 -14.72 0.74
C ASP A 888 8.46 -15.80 1.59
N PRO A 889 8.34 -17.08 1.22
CA PRO A 889 9.09 -18.16 1.84
C PRO A 889 10.59 -18.05 1.51
N ARG A 890 11.40 -18.96 2.04
CA ARG A 890 12.82 -19.04 1.71
C ARG A 890 13.03 -19.19 0.21
N THR A 891 13.83 -18.26 -0.32
CA THR A 891 14.33 -18.30 -1.71
C THR A 891 15.85 -18.43 -1.71
N TRP A 892 16.39 -19.06 -2.75
CA TRP A 892 17.83 -19.14 -2.98
C TRP A 892 18.11 -19.19 -4.49
N GLY A 893 19.25 -18.72 -4.86
CA GLY A 893 19.64 -18.69 -6.26
C GLY A 893 21.14 -18.53 -6.47
N VAL A 894 21.49 -18.60 -7.74
CA VAL A 894 22.83 -18.36 -8.27
C VAL A 894 22.75 -17.22 -9.28
N GLN A 895 23.64 -16.25 -9.16
CA GLN A 895 23.79 -15.13 -10.06
C GLN A 895 25.13 -15.24 -10.78
N PHE A 896 25.13 -14.93 -12.05
CA PHE A 896 26.34 -14.72 -12.86
C PHE A 896 26.26 -13.37 -13.55
N GLY A 897 27.26 -12.50 -13.34
CA GLY A 897 27.34 -11.21 -13.99
C GLY A 897 28.67 -11.03 -14.71
N THR A 898 28.64 -10.28 -15.82
CA THR A 898 29.85 -9.90 -16.58
C THR A 898 29.69 -8.55 -17.24
N SER A 899 30.79 -7.77 -17.25
CA SER A 899 30.94 -6.52 -18.00
C SER A 899 31.83 -6.74 -19.20
N PHE A 900 31.61 -6.05 -20.32
CA PHE A 900 32.35 -6.17 -21.58
C PHE A 900 32.43 -4.86 -22.36
#